data_c0b2babfb1f39004b9ae18399a0cd385
#
_entry.id   c0b2babfb1f39004b9ae18399a0cd385
#
_cell.length_a   1.000
_cell.length_b   1.000
_cell.length_c   1.000
_cell.angle_alpha   90.00
_cell.angle_beta   90.00
_cell.angle_gamma   90.00
#
_symmetry.space_group_name_H-M   'P 1'
#
loop_
_entity.id
_entity.type
_entity.pdbx_description
1 polymer ?
#
loop_
_entity_poly.entity_id
_entity_poly.type
_entity_poly.pdbx_seq_one_letter_code
_entity_poly.pdbx_strand_id
1 'polypeptide(L)'
;MNFLPRCVTACVVLTLLAGPPQQARAADARTVHKQIGVHAGLCVLLGDNLAERALALAKVSDLVIYVPAGTHAHAATIRAAAAKAGLLGTQIYVDHGRPQRIGLASNLADAVIVEGSVRTPKTELMRVIRPRGRLVLDGKVQAKPVPDGTGEWSHPYHGSDNNPQSDDRLARAPYLTKFLATPWYGPMPEVTVSSGGRMFKAFGFLAFKRREWPMVGKLICLNGYNGATLWTKLLTPGFMIHRNTIVATPDTLYLADNKSCKLIDAATGTVRDEIVVPDSHAGDGKTWKWMTLRNGVLYALVGPSEKLHQVHLGTRTERGWPWTTVRKTYGESLATWGFGRTLLAFDAKTKKVIWSHSATAPIDGRAVVMNKNRIFLYSHLDHLEAVNAKDGKTAWKTSDKQLMATIGEHHRAQTASLGYATTAYLKCNDDALFFAGPTRTKLVAVSAKTGKLLWSYKDGNMQLILRDDGLYAMGRLSQSKKFHPMTGKVLADLKCFRGNCTRATGTVDSIFARGYRHTGTMRFDVSYGKPRRLPGMRPACQDGVIVANGQLYWGPWMCDCNHSLVGVISLTSAGDFEFDREAIERERLESIAELSTRGPSLTAADWPTYRANNQRTASTPVRVPTKLKLAWQTPPRETIEPTAPVTAAGVTLVAGSDGAVRAFDSASGKSRWTAHTGGAITYPPTIADGRVHVGSGDGRAWCFELATGRTLWCFRAAPLERRIPVYGRLLSTWPVASGVMVADGVAYCAAGIICHDGTHVYALDATTGKIRWQNNQSGNLLGEDESVGVSVQGHMLLHDGIVHLAGGNVVSPAKYDLKTGKCLNQLSQKPDKSLDDHWKMQRSGRGSELFLVENKVAIAGDMLYSAKTPGPPSRYMAKYLLQANSGDVIIQGTDKTLLRVDPKKGEDGKTKVLWKDSSFARTQAVVLSANAVIVAGELPALKKDGPLRPALVARNPVDGKPLWAQALPAPPQKWGLAVDRDGRVVLTLIDGRTVCFAAAQ
;
A
#
# COMPACT_ATOMS: atom_id res chain seq x y z
N MET A 1 87.99 -26.26 21.73
CA MET A 1 87.24 -27.28 21.01
C MET A 1 85.81 -27.18 21.43
N ASN A 2 85.02 -26.44 20.67
CA ASN A 2 83.62 -26.17 21.08
C ASN A 2 82.70 -26.53 19.95
N PHE A 3 81.83 -27.50 20.23
CA PHE A 3 80.73 -27.84 19.35
C PHE A 3 79.51 -27.00 19.73
N LEU A 4 78.95 -26.22 18.76
CA LEU A 4 77.67 -25.57 18.82
C LEU A 4 76.64 -26.44 18.06
N PRO A 5 75.38 -26.67 18.53
CA PRO A 5 74.33 -27.32 17.79
C PRO A 5 73.56 -26.24 16.98
N ARG A 6 73.31 -26.58 15.73
CA ARG A 6 72.51 -25.82 14.84
C ARG A 6 71.04 -26.01 15.19
N CYS A 7 70.29 -24.91 15.55
CA CYS A 7 68.82 -24.86 15.57
C CYS A 7 68.29 -24.77 14.13
N VAL A 8 67.50 -25.74 13.73
CA VAL A 8 66.70 -25.72 12.51
C VAL A 8 65.37 -25.06 12.85
N THR A 9 65.20 -23.81 12.38
CA THR A 9 63.92 -23.11 12.49
C THR A 9 63.02 -23.56 11.34
N ALA A 10 61.99 -24.35 11.62
CA ALA A 10 60.94 -24.69 10.66
C ALA A 10 60.03 -23.46 10.47
N CYS A 11 60.13 -22.77 9.36
CA CYS A 11 59.15 -21.79 8.91
C CYS A 11 57.88 -22.53 8.47
N VAL A 12 56.84 -22.52 9.30
CA VAL A 12 55.47 -22.89 8.90
C VAL A 12 54.95 -21.70 8.08
N VAL A 13 54.93 -21.86 6.76
CA VAL A 13 54.23 -20.96 5.87
C VAL A 13 52.73 -21.21 6.05
N LEU A 14 52.07 -20.34 6.83
CA LEU A 14 50.60 -20.22 6.82
C LEU A 14 50.20 -19.61 5.49
N THR A 15 49.82 -20.45 4.54
CA THR A 15 49.06 -19.99 3.35
C THR A 15 47.68 -19.55 3.83
N LEU A 16 47.53 -18.28 4.15
CA LEU A 16 46.21 -17.62 4.19
C LEU A 16 45.61 -17.73 2.79
N LEU A 17 44.60 -18.56 2.66
CA LEU A 17 43.69 -18.57 1.52
C LEU A 17 43.03 -17.20 1.46
N ALA A 18 43.73 -16.23 0.87
CA ALA A 18 43.16 -14.96 0.48
C ALA A 18 42.10 -15.25 -0.60
N GLY A 19 40.87 -15.10 -0.26
CA GLY A 19 39.78 -15.11 -1.25
C GLY A 19 40.05 -14.07 -2.36
N PRO A 20 39.41 -14.20 -3.53
CA PRO A 20 39.67 -13.31 -4.67
C PRO A 20 39.60 -11.84 -4.30
N PRO A 21 40.45 -10.98 -4.88
CA PRO A 21 40.54 -9.57 -4.51
C PRO A 21 39.23 -8.85 -4.73
N GLN A 22 38.94 -7.84 -3.93
CA GLN A 22 37.65 -7.12 -3.90
C GLN A 22 37.24 -6.56 -5.29
N GLN A 23 38.20 -6.26 -6.17
CA GLN A 23 37.96 -5.81 -7.56
C GLN A 23 37.40 -6.94 -8.46
N ALA A 24 37.90 -8.17 -8.32
CA ALA A 24 37.41 -9.32 -9.08
C ALA A 24 35.98 -9.69 -8.67
N ARG A 25 35.64 -9.61 -7.40
CA ARG A 25 34.28 -9.82 -6.86
C ARG A 25 33.29 -8.76 -7.31
N ALA A 26 33.67 -7.49 -7.42
CA ALA A 26 32.82 -6.42 -7.93
C ALA A 26 32.59 -6.55 -9.45
N ALA A 27 33.55 -7.05 -10.20
CA ALA A 27 33.37 -7.36 -11.62
C ALA A 27 32.40 -8.48 -11.85
N ASP A 28 32.44 -9.53 -11.04
CA ASP A 28 31.49 -10.66 -11.05
C ASP A 28 30.06 -10.18 -10.71
N ALA A 29 29.87 -9.39 -9.64
CA ALA A 29 28.56 -8.84 -9.26
C ALA A 29 27.93 -7.95 -10.35
N ARG A 30 28.75 -7.17 -11.08
CA ARG A 30 28.27 -6.37 -12.22
C ARG A 30 27.85 -7.24 -13.40
N THR A 31 28.55 -8.35 -13.65
CA THR A 31 28.18 -9.32 -14.68
C THR A 31 26.86 -9.97 -14.34
N VAL A 32 26.69 -10.43 -13.10
CA VAL A 32 25.43 -10.99 -12.60
C VAL A 32 24.29 -9.95 -12.71
N HIS A 33 24.53 -8.70 -12.32
CA HIS A 33 23.53 -7.63 -12.44
C HIS A 33 23.09 -7.40 -13.90
N LYS A 34 24.03 -7.42 -14.87
CA LYS A 34 23.68 -7.36 -16.30
C LYS A 34 22.83 -8.56 -16.75
N GLN A 35 23.13 -9.75 -16.24
CA GLN A 35 22.33 -10.95 -16.54
C GLN A 35 20.91 -10.85 -15.96
N ILE A 36 20.70 -10.20 -14.80
CA ILE A 36 19.36 -9.95 -14.22
C ILE A 36 18.55 -9.03 -15.16
N GLY A 37 19.18 -8.01 -15.71
CA GLY A 37 18.58 -7.12 -16.73
C GLY A 37 17.57 -6.10 -16.21
N VAL A 38 17.52 -5.86 -14.90
CA VAL A 38 16.78 -4.77 -14.25
C VAL A 38 17.64 -4.20 -13.13
N HIS A 39 17.55 -2.87 -12.92
CA HIS A 39 18.32 -2.18 -11.88
C HIS A 39 17.62 -2.23 -10.51
N ALA A 40 16.32 -2.14 -10.49
CA ALA A 40 15.45 -2.23 -9.31
C ALA A 40 14.43 -3.35 -9.42
N GLY A 41 14.09 -3.97 -8.30
CA GLY A 41 13.14 -5.08 -8.23
C GLY A 41 13.53 -6.09 -7.17
N LEU A 42 13.20 -7.36 -7.35
CA LEU A 42 13.44 -8.45 -6.39
C LEU A 42 14.31 -9.55 -7.01
N CYS A 43 15.41 -9.89 -6.34
CA CYS A 43 16.29 -10.98 -6.70
C CYS A 43 16.37 -12.03 -5.58
N VAL A 44 16.37 -13.32 -5.93
CA VAL A 44 16.61 -14.44 -5.02
C VAL A 44 18.01 -14.99 -5.24
N LEU A 45 18.78 -15.17 -4.19
CA LEU A 45 20.09 -15.80 -4.23
C LEU A 45 20.05 -17.19 -3.56
N LEU A 46 20.58 -18.19 -4.24
CA LEU A 46 20.70 -19.58 -3.79
C LEU A 46 22.11 -20.12 -4.05
N GLY A 47 22.53 -21.09 -3.25
CA GLY A 47 23.81 -21.79 -3.39
C GLY A 47 24.85 -21.38 -2.36
N ASP A 48 26.10 -21.20 -2.81
CA ASP A 48 27.25 -20.98 -1.94
C ASP A 48 27.56 -19.51 -1.73
N ASN A 49 28.35 -19.18 -0.68
CA ASN A 49 28.85 -17.84 -0.36
C ASN A 49 27.78 -16.73 -0.33
N LEU A 50 26.56 -17.05 0.13
CA LEU A 50 25.38 -16.19 0.05
C LEU A 50 25.56 -14.81 0.70
N ALA A 51 26.28 -14.72 1.83
CA ALA A 51 26.51 -13.45 2.52
C ALA A 51 27.35 -12.48 1.65
N GLU A 52 28.44 -12.95 1.07
CA GLU A 52 29.33 -12.14 0.24
C GLU A 52 28.65 -11.71 -1.06
N ARG A 53 27.97 -12.64 -1.70
CA ARG A 53 27.26 -12.41 -2.97
C ARG A 53 26.11 -11.41 -2.78
N ALA A 54 25.33 -11.54 -1.70
CA ALA A 54 24.29 -10.58 -1.39
C ALA A 54 24.84 -9.17 -1.17
N LEU A 55 25.93 -9.03 -0.39
CA LEU A 55 26.58 -7.75 -0.16
C LEU A 55 27.21 -7.16 -1.44
N ALA A 56 27.80 -7.98 -2.30
CA ALA A 56 28.38 -7.53 -3.56
C ALA A 56 27.32 -7.04 -4.54
N LEU A 57 26.20 -7.77 -4.68
CA LEU A 57 25.08 -7.39 -5.53
C LEU A 57 24.38 -6.12 -5.04
N ALA A 58 24.21 -5.98 -3.72
CA ALA A 58 23.61 -4.79 -3.11
C ALA A 58 24.42 -3.49 -3.39
N LYS A 59 25.74 -3.58 -3.53
CA LYS A 59 26.61 -2.43 -3.85
C LYS A 59 26.47 -1.92 -5.28
N VAL A 60 25.98 -2.75 -6.21
CA VAL A 60 25.93 -2.43 -7.65
C VAL A 60 24.51 -2.30 -8.20
N SER A 61 23.49 -2.45 -7.35
CA SER A 61 22.07 -2.43 -7.76
C SER A 61 21.17 -1.91 -6.64
N ASP A 62 19.96 -1.48 -7.01
CA ASP A 62 18.86 -1.15 -6.09
C ASP A 62 17.88 -2.35 -5.90
N LEU A 63 18.36 -3.56 -6.15
CA LEU A 63 17.57 -4.78 -5.99
C LEU A 63 17.34 -5.09 -4.51
N VAL A 64 16.13 -5.46 -4.18
CA VAL A 64 15.84 -6.18 -2.94
C VAL A 64 16.31 -7.61 -3.10
N ILE A 65 17.20 -8.08 -2.22
CA ILE A 65 17.84 -9.38 -2.28
C ILE A 65 17.25 -10.29 -1.20
N TYR A 66 16.65 -11.38 -1.63
CA TYR A 66 16.09 -12.39 -0.74
C TYR A 66 16.97 -13.65 -0.72
N VAL A 67 17.35 -14.07 0.48
CA VAL A 67 18.24 -15.21 0.72
C VAL A 67 17.53 -16.25 1.59
N PRO A 68 17.00 -17.34 1.03
CA PRO A 68 16.49 -18.47 1.82
C PRO A 68 17.67 -19.34 2.28
N ALA A 69 18.07 -19.21 3.54
CA ALA A 69 19.13 -20.01 4.14
C ALA A 69 18.59 -21.38 4.60
N GLY A 70 19.39 -22.43 4.40
CA GLY A 70 18.98 -23.80 4.70
C GLY A 70 18.95 -24.17 6.18
N THR A 71 19.64 -23.42 7.07
CA THR A 71 19.72 -23.67 8.49
C THR A 71 19.64 -22.38 9.29
N HIS A 72 19.21 -22.46 10.56
CA HIS A 72 19.19 -21.30 11.48
C HIS A 72 20.59 -20.67 11.65
N ALA A 73 21.62 -21.49 11.79
CA ALA A 73 23.01 -21.02 11.94
C ALA A 73 23.47 -20.24 10.70
N HIS A 74 23.19 -20.76 9.50
CA HIS A 74 23.53 -20.09 8.25
C HIS A 74 22.76 -18.76 8.08
N ALA A 75 21.45 -18.77 8.38
CA ALA A 75 20.63 -17.56 8.38
C ALA A 75 21.19 -16.50 9.35
N ALA A 76 21.59 -16.90 10.56
CA ALA A 76 22.17 -15.99 11.56
C ALA A 76 23.48 -15.35 11.07
N THR A 77 24.36 -16.12 10.43
CA THR A 77 25.63 -15.64 9.85
C THR A 77 25.37 -14.59 8.76
N ILE A 78 24.44 -14.88 7.83
CA ILE A 78 24.11 -13.93 6.72
C ILE A 78 23.43 -12.68 7.28
N ARG A 79 22.52 -12.81 8.26
CA ARG A 79 21.87 -11.66 8.93
C ARG A 79 22.89 -10.78 9.64
N ALA A 80 23.85 -11.37 10.37
CA ALA A 80 24.89 -10.61 11.03
C ALA A 80 25.77 -9.81 10.05
N ALA A 81 26.13 -10.42 8.92
CA ALA A 81 26.89 -9.75 7.86
C ALA A 81 26.10 -8.59 7.22
N ALA A 82 24.82 -8.81 6.88
CA ALA A 82 23.94 -7.80 6.32
C ALA A 82 23.64 -6.67 7.31
N ALA A 83 23.47 -6.99 8.61
CA ALA A 83 23.27 -6.00 9.67
C ALA A 83 24.51 -5.12 9.88
N LYS A 84 25.71 -5.71 9.85
CA LYS A 84 26.98 -4.98 9.93
C LYS A 84 27.15 -3.99 8.77
N ALA A 85 26.62 -4.34 7.59
CA ALA A 85 26.62 -3.49 6.40
C ALA A 85 25.47 -2.45 6.39
N GLY A 86 24.55 -2.46 7.35
CA GLY A 86 23.37 -1.60 7.39
C GLY A 86 22.29 -1.95 6.35
N LEU A 87 22.33 -3.14 5.75
CA LEU A 87 21.47 -3.56 4.64
C LEU A 87 20.36 -4.54 5.05
N LEU A 88 20.42 -5.11 6.25
CA LEU A 88 19.41 -6.05 6.74
C LEU A 88 18.06 -5.36 6.91
N GLY A 89 16.99 -5.95 6.37
CA GLY A 89 15.62 -5.42 6.48
C GLY A 89 15.34 -4.20 5.60
N THR A 90 16.33 -3.72 4.85
CA THR A 90 16.17 -2.65 3.85
C THR A 90 16.38 -3.17 2.44
N GLN A 91 17.53 -3.75 2.16
CA GLN A 91 17.88 -4.30 0.85
C GLN A 91 18.11 -5.81 0.88
N ILE A 92 18.58 -6.38 2.00
CA ILE A 92 18.82 -7.81 2.16
C ILE A 92 17.86 -8.40 3.18
N TYR A 93 17.15 -9.44 2.77
CA TYR A 93 16.20 -10.21 3.58
C TYR A 93 16.64 -11.67 3.64
N VAL A 94 16.70 -12.23 4.83
CA VAL A 94 17.22 -13.57 5.06
C VAL A 94 16.23 -14.40 5.87
N ASP A 95 15.77 -15.50 5.29
CA ASP A 95 14.90 -16.45 5.98
C ASP A 95 15.62 -17.76 6.25
N HIS A 96 15.27 -18.38 7.36
CA HIS A 96 15.43 -19.80 7.51
C HIS A 96 14.21 -20.49 6.87
N GLY A 97 14.43 -21.27 5.84
CA GLY A 97 13.37 -21.91 5.08
C GLY A 97 13.69 -23.34 4.71
N ARG A 98 12.68 -24.06 4.24
CA ARG A 98 12.88 -25.42 3.71
C ARG A 98 13.57 -25.31 2.36
N PRO A 99 14.63 -26.12 2.10
CA PRO A 99 15.37 -26.06 0.83
C PRO A 99 14.50 -26.29 -0.42
N GLN A 100 13.35 -26.94 -0.27
CA GLN A 100 12.45 -27.28 -1.36
C GLN A 100 11.45 -26.16 -1.71
N ARG A 101 11.30 -25.14 -0.86
CA ARG A 101 10.32 -24.05 -1.04
C ARG A 101 10.89 -22.68 -0.71
N ILE A 102 10.75 -21.75 -1.64
CA ILE A 102 11.12 -20.35 -1.48
C ILE A 102 9.95 -19.59 -0.88
N GLY A 103 10.14 -18.90 0.24
CA GLY A 103 9.10 -18.21 1.00
C GLY A 103 8.50 -16.95 0.32
N LEU A 104 8.50 -16.89 -1.00
CA LEU A 104 7.94 -15.78 -1.78
C LEU A 104 6.60 -16.15 -2.44
N ALA A 105 5.77 -15.13 -2.68
CA ALA A 105 4.60 -15.29 -3.55
C ALA A 105 5.03 -15.70 -4.97
N SER A 106 4.15 -16.44 -5.70
CA SER A 106 4.41 -16.84 -7.08
C SER A 106 4.52 -15.62 -8.01
N ASN A 107 5.31 -15.72 -9.08
CA ASN A 107 5.46 -14.65 -10.09
C ASN A 107 5.90 -13.30 -9.50
N LEU A 108 6.89 -13.26 -8.60
CA LEU A 108 7.26 -12.04 -7.87
C LEU A 108 8.68 -11.58 -8.18
N ALA A 109 9.67 -12.48 -8.19
CA ALA A 109 11.08 -12.16 -8.36
C ALA A 109 11.43 -11.81 -9.81
N ASP A 110 12.23 -10.78 -10.00
CA ASP A 110 12.79 -10.41 -11.30
C ASP A 110 13.83 -11.43 -11.77
N ALA A 111 14.60 -11.95 -10.80
CA ALA A 111 15.55 -13.02 -11.06
C ALA A 111 15.69 -13.98 -9.88
N VAL A 112 16.07 -15.21 -10.20
CA VAL A 112 16.62 -16.19 -9.28
C VAL A 112 18.02 -16.56 -9.77
N ILE A 113 19.02 -16.41 -8.90
CA ILE A 113 20.41 -16.71 -9.20
C ILE A 113 20.81 -17.92 -8.37
N VAL A 114 21.30 -18.93 -9.05
CA VAL A 114 21.75 -20.19 -8.46
C VAL A 114 23.21 -20.40 -8.85
N GLU A 115 24.08 -20.57 -7.88
CA GLU A 115 25.49 -20.96 -8.08
C GLU A 115 25.85 -22.10 -7.12
N GLY A 116 26.38 -23.16 -7.65
CA GLY A 116 26.65 -24.38 -6.90
C GLY A 116 25.41 -25.29 -6.78
N SER A 117 25.47 -26.27 -5.88
CA SER A 117 24.44 -27.27 -5.72
C SER A 117 23.29 -26.78 -4.83
N VAL A 118 22.05 -26.83 -5.34
CA VAL A 118 20.86 -26.50 -4.59
C VAL A 118 19.85 -27.65 -4.61
N ARG A 119 19.12 -27.84 -3.50
CA ARG A 119 18.04 -28.85 -3.39
C ARG A 119 16.67 -28.33 -3.85
N THR A 120 16.59 -27.07 -4.30
CA THR A 120 15.34 -26.43 -4.73
C THR A 120 14.96 -26.90 -6.13
N PRO A 121 13.77 -27.50 -6.35
CA PRO A 121 13.34 -27.97 -7.65
C PRO A 121 13.23 -26.80 -8.66
N LYS A 122 13.53 -27.06 -9.94
CA LYS A 122 13.41 -26.04 -11.01
C LYS A 122 11.99 -25.47 -11.11
N THR A 123 10.96 -26.28 -10.86
CA THR A 123 9.56 -25.83 -10.82
C THR A 123 9.33 -24.75 -9.76
N GLU A 124 9.96 -24.86 -8.60
CA GLU A 124 9.89 -23.89 -7.52
C GLU A 124 10.68 -22.61 -7.85
N LEU A 125 11.87 -22.73 -8.46
CA LEU A 125 12.62 -21.58 -8.97
C LEU A 125 11.75 -20.80 -9.97
N MET A 126 11.14 -21.49 -10.92
CA MET A 126 10.26 -20.90 -11.92
C MET A 126 8.94 -20.36 -11.31
N ARG A 127 8.43 -20.95 -10.22
CA ARG A 127 7.23 -20.48 -9.54
C ARG A 127 7.41 -19.03 -9.05
N VAL A 128 8.54 -18.72 -8.39
CA VAL A 128 8.78 -17.41 -7.80
C VAL A 128 9.20 -16.34 -8.80
N ILE A 129 9.84 -16.74 -9.92
CA ILE A 129 10.21 -15.81 -10.98
C ILE A 129 8.93 -15.24 -11.63
N ARG A 130 8.87 -13.93 -11.85
CA ARG A 130 7.79 -13.30 -12.60
C ARG A 130 7.84 -13.66 -14.10
N PRO A 131 6.74 -13.60 -14.83
CA PRO A 131 6.79 -13.67 -16.29
C PRO A 131 7.79 -12.63 -16.85
N ARG A 132 8.57 -13.02 -17.85
CA ARG A 132 9.71 -12.26 -18.42
C ARG A 132 10.90 -12.05 -17.44
N GLY A 133 10.84 -12.59 -16.21
CA GLY A 133 11.96 -12.63 -15.27
C GLY A 133 12.96 -13.73 -15.63
N ARG A 134 14.10 -13.77 -14.97
CA ARG A 134 15.25 -14.59 -15.38
C ARG A 134 15.67 -15.59 -14.30
N LEU A 135 15.90 -16.83 -14.72
CA LEU A 135 16.66 -17.81 -13.98
C LEU A 135 18.12 -17.72 -14.49
N VAL A 136 19.04 -17.44 -13.58
CA VAL A 136 20.48 -17.50 -13.84
C VAL A 136 21.02 -18.73 -13.10
N LEU A 137 21.40 -19.77 -13.86
CA LEU A 137 21.89 -21.01 -13.31
C LEU A 137 23.31 -21.24 -13.84
N ASP A 138 24.30 -21.17 -12.96
CA ASP A 138 25.72 -21.29 -13.30
C ASP A 138 26.11 -20.44 -14.52
N GLY A 139 25.70 -19.17 -14.52
CA GLY A 139 25.94 -18.20 -15.59
C GLY A 139 25.03 -18.31 -16.82
N LYS A 140 24.22 -19.39 -16.95
CA LYS A 140 23.25 -19.54 -18.03
C LYS A 140 21.94 -18.85 -17.70
N VAL A 141 21.42 -18.03 -18.63
CA VAL A 141 20.21 -17.23 -18.45
C VAL A 141 19.03 -17.87 -19.16
N GLN A 142 17.94 -18.13 -18.43
CA GLN A 142 16.65 -18.57 -18.96
C GLN A 142 15.56 -17.59 -18.57
N ALA A 143 14.83 -17.02 -19.53
CA ALA A 143 13.67 -16.18 -19.25
C ALA A 143 12.43 -17.06 -18.97
N LYS A 144 11.58 -16.62 -18.02
CA LYS A 144 10.28 -17.25 -17.79
C LYS A 144 9.29 -16.80 -18.85
N PRO A 145 8.59 -17.73 -19.53
CA PRO A 145 7.54 -17.37 -20.49
C PRO A 145 6.37 -16.65 -19.80
N VAL A 146 5.62 -15.90 -20.58
CA VAL A 146 4.35 -15.31 -20.15
C VAL A 146 3.29 -16.41 -20.20
N PRO A 147 2.54 -16.67 -19.13
CA PRO A 147 1.49 -17.68 -19.13
C PRO A 147 0.37 -17.33 -20.13
N ASP A 148 -0.18 -18.34 -20.77
CA ASP A 148 -1.35 -18.19 -21.63
C ASP A 148 -2.54 -17.62 -20.85
N GLY A 149 -3.28 -16.70 -21.48
CA GLY A 149 -4.41 -16.01 -20.84
C GLY A 149 -4.01 -14.81 -19.99
N THR A 150 -2.74 -14.43 -19.97
CA THR A 150 -2.31 -13.17 -19.38
C THR A 150 -2.77 -12.01 -20.27
N GLY A 151 -3.61 -11.13 -19.74
CA GLY A 151 -4.07 -9.91 -20.42
C GLY A 151 -3.17 -8.70 -20.20
N GLU A 152 -3.37 -7.69 -21.01
CA GLU A 152 -2.75 -6.37 -20.92
C GLU A 152 -3.83 -5.30 -20.74
N TRP A 153 -3.41 -4.07 -20.42
CA TRP A 153 -4.30 -2.90 -20.35
C TRP A 153 -3.70 -1.74 -21.15
N SER A 154 -3.56 -1.96 -22.45
CA SER A 154 -2.76 -1.10 -23.34
C SER A 154 -3.31 0.33 -23.50
N HIS A 155 -4.60 0.51 -23.35
CA HIS A 155 -5.31 1.80 -23.47
C HIS A 155 -5.99 2.18 -22.15
N PRO A 156 -6.36 3.45 -21.93
CA PRO A 156 -7.01 3.89 -20.68
C PRO A 156 -8.30 3.14 -20.34
N TYR A 157 -9.01 2.61 -21.32
CA TYR A 157 -10.21 1.79 -21.17
C TYR A 157 -10.03 0.36 -21.70
N HIS A 158 -8.85 -0.21 -21.54
CA HIS A 158 -8.44 -1.51 -22.03
C HIS A 158 -8.16 -1.55 -23.54
N GLY A 159 -9.12 -1.14 -24.37
CA GLY A 159 -9.04 -1.17 -25.84
C GLY A 159 -9.52 0.12 -26.52
N SER A 160 -9.46 0.10 -27.86
CA SER A 160 -9.91 1.20 -28.73
C SER A 160 -11.44 1.42 -28.72
N ASP A 161 -12.20 0.45 -28.25
CA ASP A 161 -13.66 0.43 -28.10
C ASP A 161 -14.16 1.10 -26.83
N ASN A 162 -13.25 1.59 -25.98
CA ASN A 162 -13.53 2.14 -24.66
C ASN A 162 -14.26 1.15 -23.72
N ASN A 163 -14.21 -0.16 -23.98
CA ASN A 163 -14.83 -1.18 -23.15
C ASN A 163 -13.87 -1.65 -22.05
N PRO A 164 -14.09 -1.34 -20.76
CA PRO A 164 -13.20 -1.72 -19.68
C PRO A 164 -13.40 -3.19 -19.24
N GLN A 165 -13.56 -4.09 -20.19
CA GLN A 165 -13.58 -5.54 -20.01
C GLN A 165 -12.20 -6.09 -20.36
N SER A 166 -11.51 -6.67 -19.38
CA SER A 166 -10.21 -7.31 -19.61
C SER A 166 -10.38 -8.68 -20.28
N ASP A 167 -9.42 -9.02 -21.10
CA ASP A 167 -9.20 -10.34 -21.69
C ASP A 167 -8.33 -11.25 -20.79
N ASP A 168 -7.84 -10.75 -19.65
CA ASP A 168 -7.06 -11.53 -18.70
C ASP A 168 -7.89 -12.66 -18.09
N ARG A 169 -7.44 -13.89 -18.27
CA ARG A 169 -8.12 -15.11 -17.80
C ARG A 169 -7.56 -15.65 -16.50
N LEU A 170 -6.48 -15.07 -15.97
CA LEU A 170 -5.78 -15.54 -14.79
C LEU A 170 -6.22 -14.82 -13.52
N ALA A 171 -6.68 -13.58 -13.63
CA ALA A 171 -7.14 -12.75 -12.51
C ALA A 171 -8.55 -13.17 -12.07
N ARG A 172 -8.65 -14.29 -11.34
CA ARG A 172 -9.89 -14.90 -10.85
C ARG A 172 -10.00 -14.84 -9.32
N ALA A 173 -11.23 -14.71 -8.83
CA ALA A 173 -11.51 -14.83 -7.40
C ALA A 173 -11.35 -16.30 -6.91
N PRO A 174 -11.04 -16.51 -5.62
CA PRO A 174 -10.75 -15.51 -4.59
C PRO A 174 -9.34 -14.89 -4.75
N TYR A 175 -9.08 -13.80 -4.03
CA TYR A 175 -7.85 -13.02 -4.21
C TYR A 175 -7.00 -12.96 -2.95
N LEU A 176 -5.67 -12.87 -3.13
CA LEU A 176 -4.68 -12.53 -2.11
C LEU A 176 -3.89 -11.28 -2.53
N THR A 177 -3.49 -10.48 -1.55
CA THR A 177 -2.60 -9.36 -1.77
C THR A 177 -1.27 -9.82 -2.35
N LYS A 178 -0.83 -9.14 -3.42
CA LYS A 178 0.42 -9.43 -4.14
C LYS A 178 1.52 -8.47 -3.76
N PHE A 179 1.21 -7.17 -3.70
CA PHE A 179 2.10 -6.12 -3.20
C PHE A 179 1.34 -4.87 -2.78
N LEU A 180 1.97 -4.07 -1.94
CA LEU A 180 1.60 -2.69 -1.63
C LEU A 180 2.78 -1.79 -1.99
N ALA A 181 2.57 -0.82 -2.92
CA ALA A 181 3.65 0.01 -3.44
C ALA A 181 3.37 1.50 -3.33
N THR A 182 4.42 2.30 -3.43
CA THR A 182 4.36 3.76 -3.59
C THR A 182 4.09 4.11 -5.07
N PRO A 183 3.56 5.33 -5.35
CA PRO A 183 3.21 6.39 -4.41
C PRO A 183 1.93 6.07 -3.62
N TRP A 184 1.88 6.54 -2.37
CA TRP A 184 0.71 6.33 -1.51
C TRP A 184 -0.52 7.09 -1.98
N TYR A 185 -0.31 8.30 -2.51
CA TYR A 185 -1.35 9.20 -3.02
C TYR A 185 -0.93 9.80 -4.34
N GLY A 186 -1.90 10.11 -5.18
CA GLY A 186 -1.67 10.73 -6.49
C GLY A 186 -2.66 11.86 -6.77
N PRO A 187 -2.21 12.94 -7.43
CA PRO A 187 -3.08 14.01 -7.91
C PRO A 187 -3.90 13.56 -9.11
N MET A 188 -4.86 14.39 -9.51
CA MET A 188 -5.80 14.12 -10.59
C MET A 188 -5.57 15.05 -11.79
N PRO A 189 -6.01 14.69 -12.98
CA PRO A 189 -6.51 13.39 -13.39
C PRO A 189 -5.42 12.33 -13.37
N GLU A 190 -5.78 11.08 -13.09
CA GLU A 190 -4.90 9.94 -13.18
C GLU A 190 -5.25 9.08 -14.39
N VAL A 191 -4.25 8.53 -15.05
CA VAL A 191 -4.40 7.63 -16.18
C VAL A 191 -3.41 6.49 -16.07
N THR A 192 -3.92 5.26 -16.17
CA THR A 192 -3.09 4.06 -16.09
C THR A 192 -3.24 3.20 -17.34
N VAL A 193 -2.09 2.75 -17.88
CA VAL A 193 -2.00 1.70 -18.89
C VAL A 193 -0.95 0.66 -18.46
N SER A 194 -1.07 -0.56 -18.98
CA SER A 194 -0.15 -1.67 -18.66
C SER A 194 0.14 -2.52 -19.87
N SER A 195 1.42 -2.75 -20.13
CA SER A 195 1.89 -3.67 -21.19
C SER A 195 3.30 -4.18 -20.89
N GLY A 196 3.64 -5.35 -21.39
CA GLY A 196 4.98 -5.94 -21.23
C GLY A 196 5.39 -6.23 -19.79
N GLY A 197 4.43 -6.42 -18.89
CA GLY A 197 4.68 -6.60 -17.45
C GLY A 197 5.00 -5.31 -16.69
N ARG A 198 4.76 -4.15 -17.31
CA ARG A 198 4.94 -2.81 -16.73
C ARG A 198 3.62 -2.10 -16.58
N MET A 199 3.51 -1.25 -15.58
CA MET A 199 2.37 -0.37 -15.34
C MET A 199 2.84 1.09 -15.44
N PHE A 200 2.22 1.86 -16.31
CA PHE A 200 2.50 3.28 -16.50
C PHE A 200 1.37 4.10 -15.91
N LYS A 201 1.69 5.00 -14.98
CA LYS A 201 0.73 5.89 -14.32
C LYS A 201 1.12 7.34 -14.55
N ALA A 202 0.24 8.07 -15.20
CA ALA A 202 0.38 9.51 -15.41
C ALA A 202 -0.51 10.27 -14.42
N PHE A 203 0.06 11.27 -13.75
CA PHE A 203 -0.62 12.10 -12.76
C PHE A 203 -0.75 13.54 -13.23
N GLY A 204 -1.93 14.10 -13.09
CA GLY A 204 -2.23 15.48 -13.44
C GLY A 204 -1.71 16.50 -12.42
N PHE A 205 -2.30 17.67 -12.47
CA PHE A 205 -1.83 18.87 -11.75
C PHE A 205 -2.79 19.34 -10.64
N LEU A 206 -3.85 18.57 -10.35
CA LEU A 206 -4.83 18.89 -9.31
C LEU A 206 -4.52 18.09 -8.06
N ALA A 207 -3.81 18.69 -7.11
CA ALA A 207 -3.52 18.11 -5.82
C ALA A 207 -4.44 18.71 -4.75
N PHE A 208 -5.04 17.84 -3.96
CA PHE A 208 -6.04 18.18 -2.94
C PHE A 208 -5.41 18.37 -1.56
N LYS A 209 -4.29 17.66 -1.29
CA LYS A 209 -3.55 17.69 -0.04
C LYS A 209 -2.05 17.68 -0.31
N ARG A 210 -1.26 18.20 0.65
CA ARG A 210 0.21 18.24 0.56
C ARG A 210 0.86 16.90 0.23
N ARG A 211 0.29 15.78 0.71
CA ARG A 211 0.80 14.43 0.48
C ARG A 211 0.76 13.97 -0.99
N GLU A 212 -0.04 14.63 -1.84
CA GLU A 212 -0.15 14.36 -3.27
C GLU A 212 0.87 15.18 -4.10
N TRP A 213 1.40 16.26 -3.51
CA TRP A 213 2.29 17.21 -4.20
C TRP A 213 3.53 16.57 -4.84
N PRO A 214 4.17 15.58 -4.21
CA PRO A 214 5.34 14.95 -4.80
C PRO A 214 5.09 14.29 -6.16
N MET A 215 3.82 13.98 -6.48
CA MET A 215 3.43 13.28 -7.71
C MET A 215 2.81 14.20 -8.77
N VAL A 216 2.66 15.49 -8.50
CA VAL A 216 2.08 16.44 -9.47
C VAL A 216 2.89 16.47 -10.76
N GLY A 217 2.22 16.27 -11.90
CA GLY A 217 2.82 16.32 -13.23
C GLY A 217 3.85 15.23 -13.50
N LYS A 218 3.76 14.07 -12.85
CA LYS A 218 4.67 12.94 -13.04
C LYS A 218 4.04 11.79 -13.81
N LEU A 219 4.89 11.13 -14.59
CA LEU A 219 4.66 9.81 -15.17
C LEU A 219 5.60 8.84 -14.47
N ILE A 220 5.08 7.74 -13.95
CA ILE A 220 5.87 6.67 -13.33
C ILE A 220 5.69 5.36 -14.06
N CYS A 221 6.72 4.55 -14.10
CA CYS A 221 6.67 3.16 -14.53
C CYS A 221 6.94 2.27 -13.32
N LEU A 222 6.03 1.35 -13.07
CA LEU A 222 6.16 0.32 -12.05
C LEU A 222 6.31 -1.05 -12.69
N ASN A 223 7.08 -1.92 -12.02
CA ASN A 223 7.04 -3.34 -12.30
C ASN A 223 5.64 -3.86 -11.93
N GLY A 224 4.89 -4.40 -12.90
CA GLY A 224 3.52 -4.86 -12.69
C GLY A 224 3.40 -6.05 -11.73
N TYR A 225 4.49 -6.81 -11.50
CA TYR A 225 4.46 -8.02 -10.68
C TYR A 225 4.87 -7.81 -9.21
N ASN A 226 5.68 -6.78 -8.91
CA ASN A 226 6.17 -6.54 -7.55
C ASN A 226 6.11 -5.09 -7.09
N GLY A 227 5.61 -4.17 -7.94
CA GLY A 227 5.39 -2.78 -7.59
C GLY A 227 6.66 -1.91 -7.48
N ALA A 228 7.84 -2.43 -7.82
CA ALA A 228 9.07 -1.64 -7.83
C ALA A 228 8.98 -0.50 -8.85
N THR A 229 9.37 0.70 -8.46
CA THR A 229 9.48 1.84 -9.40
C THR A 229 10.69 1.64 -10.30
N LEU A 230 10.44 1.53 -11.61
CA LEU A 230 11.49 1.34 -12.60
C LEU A 230 12.08 2.67 -13.06
N TRP A 231 11.23 3.67 -13.30
CA TRP A 231 11.62 5.03 -13.64
C TRP A 231 10.51 6.03 -13.40
N THR A 232 10.86 7.30 -13.34
CA THR A 232 9.95 8.45 -13.19
C THR A 232 10.34 9.56 -14.15
N LYS A 233 9.35 10.23 -14.75
CA LYS A 233 9.53 11.32 -15.69
C LYS A 233 8.55 12.45 -15.39
N LEU A 234 8.97 13.70 -15.65
CA LEU A 234 8.07 14.85 -15.64
C LEU A 234 7.26 14.89 -16.94
N LEU A 235 5.98 15.22 -16.81
CA LEU A 235 5.09 15.50 -17.92
C LEU A 235 5.26 16.94 -18.38
N THR A 236 4.77 17.26 -19.57
CA THR A 236 4.76 18.62 -20.11
C THR A 236 4.04 19.56 -19.14
N PRO A 237 4.71 20.58 -18.61
CA PRO A 237 4.10 21.48 -17.63
C PRO A 237 2.84 22.15 -18.14
N GLY A 238 1.79 22.16 -17.32
CA GLY A 238 0.51 22.80 -17.62
C GLY A 238 -0.37 22.10 -18.66
N PHE A 239 0.12 21.06 -19.32
CA PHE A 239 -0.69 20.23 -20.21
C PHE A 239 -1.49 19.20 -19.42
N MET A 240 -2.82 19.20 -19.57
CA MET A 240 -3.66 18.18 -18.95
C MET A 240 -3.64 16.92 -19.80
N ILE A 241 -3.19 15.81 -19.24
CA ILE A 241 -3.29 14.53 -19.93
C ILE A 241 -4.76 14.17 -20.13
N HIS A 242 -5.15 14.08 -21.39
CA HIS A 242 -6.40 13.46 -21.74
C HIS A 242 -6.30 11.95 -21.57
N ARG A 243 -7.35 11.32 -21.03
CA ARG A 243 -7.35 9.87 -20.83
C ARG A 243 -7.09 9.07 -22.09
N ASN A 244 -7.40 9.61 -23.24
CA ASN A 244 -7.31 8.92 -24.52
C ASN A 244 -6.06 9.31 -25.31
N THR A 245 -5.01 9.81 -24.67
CA THR A 245 -3.76 10.23 -25.35
C THR A 245 -2.52 9.50 -24.83
N ILE A 246 -2.70 8.28 -24.31
CA ILE A 246 -1.63 7.40 -23.88
C ILE A 246 -1.94 5.96 -24.30
N VAL A 247 -0.96 5.27 -24.89
CA VAL A 247 -1.07 3.85 -25.28
C VAL A 247 0.25 3.15 -24.97
N ALA A 248 0.18 1.96 -24.37
CA ALA A 248 1.36 1.15 -24.06
C ALA A 248 1.45 -0.09 -24.94
N THR A 249 2.65 -0.37 -25.39
CA THR A 249 3.07 -1.66 -25.97
C THR A 249 4.19 -2.25 -25.11
N PRO A 250 4.62 -3.51 -25.32
CA PRO A 250 5.71 -4.08 -24.53
C PRO A 250 7.01 -3.27 -24.55
N ASP A 251 7.30 -2.58 -25.65
CA ASP A 251 8.58 -1.89 -25.84
C ASP A 251 8.46 -0.36 -25.89
N THR A 252 7.27 0.18 -26.17
CA THR A 252 7.07 1.63 -26.37
C THR A 252 5.81 2.12 -25.66
N LEU A 253 5.97 3.20 -24.90
CA LEU A 253 4.85 3.99 -24.39
C LEU A 253 4.65 5.20 -25.31
N TYR A 254 3.51 5.26 -25.98
CA TYR A 254 3.06 6.40 -26.77
C TYR A 254 2.35 7.39 -25.84
N LEU A 255 2.87 8.61 -25.76
CA LEU A 255 2.30 9.67 -24.92
C LEU A 255 2.19 10.96 -25.73
N ALA A 256 0.96 11.36 -26.03
CA ALA A 256 0.72 12.57 -26.79
C ALA A 256 0.41 13.77 -25.88
N ASP A 257 0.90 14.93 -26.28
CA ASP A 257 0.67 16.22 -25.62
C ASP A 257 0.26 17.30 -26.65
N ASN A 258 0.50 18.57 -26.33
CA ASN A 258 0.15 19.70 -27.20
C ASN A 258 1.11 19.90 -28.38
N LYS A 259 2.17 19.13 -28.51
CA LYS A 259 3.19 19.28 -29.56
C LYS A 259 3.32 18.04 -30.43
N SER A 260 3.36 16.87 -29.84
CA SER A 260 3.65 15.62 -30.53
C SER A 260 3.19 14.42 -29.74
N CYS A 261 3.20 13.25 -30.37
CA CYS A 261 3.17 11.97 -29.65
C CYS A 261 4.60 11.46 -29.44
N LYS A 262 5.03 11.43 -28.19
CA LYS A 262 6.36 10.94 -27.80
C LYS A 262 6.38 9.41 -27.76
N LEU A 263 7.42 8.83 -28.37
CA LEU A 263 7.73 7.41 -28.33
C LEU A 263 8.75 7.17 -27.23
N ILE A 264 8.25 6.74 -26.08
CA ILE A 264 9.06 6.54 -24.86
C ILE A 264 9.45 5.08 -24.75
N ASP A 265 10.74 4.81 -24.56
CA ASP A 265 11.23 3.48 -24.23
C ASP A 265 10.53 2.97 -22.96
N ALA A 266 9.80 1.86 -23.06
CA ALA A 266 9.02 1.32 -21.97
C ALA A 266 9.87 0.85 -20.78
N ALA A 267 11.12 0.43 -21.02
CA ALA A 267 12.03 -0.06 -19.99
C ALA A 267 12.77 1.05 -19.25
N THR A 268 13.14 2.14 -19.94
CA THR A 268 14.04 3.18 -19.42
C THR A 268 13.37 4.54 -19.20
N GLY A 269 12.19 4.79 -19.79
CA GLY A 269 11.53 6.09 -19.78
C GLY A 269 12.18 7.15 -20.70
N THR A 270 13.16 6.75 -21.50
CA THR A 270 13.84 7.66 -22.45
C THR A 270 12.95 7.92 -23.67
N VAL A 271 12.81 9.17 -24.06
CA VAL A 271 12.15 9.51 -25.33
C VAL A 271 13.10 9.12 -26.47
N ARG A 272 12.71 8.13 -27.27
CA ARG A 272 13.50 7.66 -28.41
C ARG A 272 13.19 8.47 -29.66
N ASP A 273 11.93 8.91 -29.80
CA ASP A 273 11.44 9.55 -31.01
C ASP A 273 10.10 10.24 -30.74
N GLU A 274 9.55 10.93 -31.74
CA GLU A 274 8.23 11.55 -31.68
C GLU A 274 7.52 11.55 -33.04
N ILE A 275 6.17 11.57 -33.00
CA ILE A 275 5.31 11.75 -34.16
C ILE A 275 4.72 13.14 -34.10
N VAL A 276 5.07 13.98 -35.06
CA VAL A 276 4.59 15.35 -35.20
C VAL A 276 3.52 15.41 -36.27
N VAL A 277 2.46 16.16 -36.02
CA VAL A 277 1.42 16.43 -37.05
C VAL A 277 2.01 17.38 -38.10
N PRO A 278 2.12 16.97 -39.38
CA PRO A 278 2.61 17.85 -40.44
C PRO A 278 1.69 19.07 -40.64
N ASP A 279 2.25 20.21 -41.06
CA ASP A 279 1.46 21.44 -41.34
C ASP A 279 0.36 21.23 -42.37
N SER A 280 0.65 20.44 -43.41
CA SER A 280 -0.31 20.07 -44.47
C SER A 280 -1.53 19.28 -43.98
N HIS A 281 -1.48 18.72 -42.79
CA HIS A 281 -2.54 17.91 -42.16
C HIS A 281 -3.05 18.47 -40.84
N ALA A 282 -2.57 19.64 -40.41
CA ALA A 282 -2.88 20.20 -39.11
C ALA A 282 -4.34 20.64 -38.95
N GLY A 283 -5.01 21.02 -40.06
CA GLY A 283 -6.38 21.56 -40.00
C GLY A 283 -6.46 22.77 -39.08
N ASP A 284 -7.27 22.68 -38.04
CA ASP A 284 -7.47 23.72 -37.00
C ASP A 284 -6.45 23.65 -35.86
N GLY A 285 -5.50 22.69 -35.87
CA GLY A 285 -4.45 22.59 -34.88
C GLY A 285 -3.78 21.21 -34.76
N LYS A 286 -2.67 21.16 -34.02
CA LYS A 286 -1.80 19.99 -33.88
C LYS A 286 -1.89 19.32 -32.50
N THR A 287 -2.73 19.84 -31.61
CA THR A 287 -2.85 19.29 -30.26
C THR A 287 -3.66 18.01 -30.25
N TRP A 288 -3.08 16.97 -29.68
CA TRP A 288 -3.68 15.65 -29.60
C TRP A 288 -4.85 15.62 -28.62
N LYS A 289 -5.99 15.07 -29.05
CA LYS A 289 -7.24 14.99 -28.27
C LYS A 289 -7.65 13.55 -27.94
N TRP A 290 -7.32 12.63 -28.80
CA TRP A 290 -7.57 11.21 -28.69
C TRP A 290 -6.59 10.45 -29.58
N MET A 291 -6.23 9.24 -29.17
CA MET A 291 -5.46 8.32 -30.00
C MET A 291 -5.73 6.86 -29.64
N THR A 292 -5.46 5.99 -30.61
CA THR A 292 -5.44 4.54 -30.44
C THR A 292 -4.43 3.91 -31.41
N LEU A 293 -3.78 2.84 -30.96
CA LEU A 293 -2.85 2.06 -31.78
C LEU A 293 -3.46 0.70 -32.09
N ARG A 294 -3.53 0.37 -33.38
CA ARG A 294 -4.05 -0.92 -33.83
C ARG A 294 -3.34 -1.37 -35.10
N ASN A 295 -2.85 -2.62 -35.10
CA ASN A 295 -2.19 -3.26 -36.25
C ASN A 295 -1.08 -2.39 -36.86
N GLY A 296 -0.28 -1.73 -36.04
CA GLY A 296 0.82 -0.87 -36.52
C GLY A 296 0.39 0.51 -37.02
N VAL A 297 -0.90 0.83 -36.98
CA VAL A 297 -1.42 2.16 -37.33
C VAL A 297 -1.83 2.93 -36.08
N LEU A 298 -1.30 4.13 -35.91
CA LEU A 298 -1.67 5.06 -34.85
C LEU A 298 -2.71 6.05 -35.38
N TYR A 299 -3.91 5.96 -34.85
CA TYR A 299 -5.00 6.89 -35.16
C TYR A 299 -5.04 8.00 -34.15
N ALA A 300 -5.27 9.23 -34.56
CA ALA A 300 -5.28 10.41 -33.69
C ALA A 300 -6.35 11.43 -34.12
N LEU A 301 -7.10 11.94 -33.14
CA LEU A 301 -7.87 13.16 -33.30
C LEU A 301 -7.00 14.34 -32.84
N VAL A 302 -6.85 15.35 -33.67
CA VAL A 302 -6.11 16.56 -33.36
C VAL A 302 -6.97 17.81 -33.55
N GLY A 303 -6.59 18.91 -32.93
CA GLY A 303 -7.34 20.16 -32.94
C GLY A 303 -6.57 21.33 -32.35
N PRO A 304 -7.26 22.43 -32.01
CA PRO A 304 -6.66 23.66 -31.51
C PRO A 304 -5.83 23.45 -30.25
N SER A 305 -4.83 24.27 -30.03
CA SER A 305 -4.04 24.30 -28.82
C SER A 305 -4.92 24.51 -27.58
N GLU A 306 -4.58 23.85 -26.50
CA GLU A 306 -5.29 23.97 -25.23
C GLU A 306 -4.64 24.99 -24.32
N LYS A 307 -5.48 25.67 -23.56
CA LYS A 307 -5.01 26.58 -22.51
C LYS A 307 -4.26 25.78 -21.44
N LEU A 308 -3.03 26.16 -21.17
CA LEU A 308 -2.22 25.51 -20.13
C LEU A 308 -2.82 25.74 -18.74
N HIS A 309 -2.80 24.70 -17.93
CA HIS A 309 -3.26 24.78 -16.55
C HIS A 309 -2.14 25.17 -15.59
N GLN A 310 -2.51 25.99 -14.63
CA GLN A 310 -1.68 26.16 -13.45
C GLN A 310 -1.85 24.98 -12.50
N VAL A 311 -0.77 24.59 -11.84
CA VAL A 311 -0.80 23.60 -10.79
C VAL A 311 -1.67 24.10 -9.64
N HIS A 312 -2.70 23.33 -9.28
CA HIS A 312 -3.55 23.61 -8.14
C HIS A 312 -3.09 22.80 -6.94
N LEU A 313 -2.35 23.45 -6.06
CA LEU A 313 -1.96 22.94 -4.75
C LEU A 313 -2.83 23.65 -3.70
N GLY A 314 -3.67 22.91 -3.01
CA GLY A 314 -4.51 23.52 -1.99
C GLY A 314 -5.18 22.50 -1.10
N THR A 315 -5.66 22.94 0.05
CA THR A 315 -6.48 22.14 0.95
C THR A 315 -7.96 22.23 0.56
N ARG A 316 -8.73 21.25 0.97
CA ARG A 316 -10.19 21.23 0.75
C ARG A 316 -10.89 22.47 1.30
N THR A 317 -10.42 22.97 2.44
CA THR A 317 -10.99 24.11 3.14
C THR A 317 -10.71 25.43 2.45
N GLU A 318 -9.59 25.54 1.71
CA GLU A 318 -9.17 26.79 1.06
C GLU A 318 -9.77 26.96 -0.33
N ARG A 319 -10.02 25.88 -1.06
CA ARG A 319 -10.35 25.94 -2.50
C ARG A 319 -11.54 25.07 -2.96
N GLY A 320 -12.21 24.38 -2.04
CA GLY A 320 -13.27 23.43 -2.39
C GLY A 320 -12.70 22.18 -3.11
N TRP A 321 -13.55 21.52 -3.89
CA TRP A 321 -13.11 20.41 -4.74
C TRP A 321 -12.32 20.94 -5.93
N PRO A 322 -11.18 20.35 -6.28
CA PRO A 322 -10.39 20.73 -7.46
C PRO A 322 -11.19 20.73 -8.75
N TRP A 323 -12.25 19.95 -8.80
CA TRP A 323 -13.16 19.80 -9.93
C TRP A 323 -13.96 21.06 -10.26
N THR A 324 -14.19 21.96 -9.34
CA THR A 324 -14.88 23.23 -9.63
C THR A 324 -14.02 24.13 -10.50
N THR A 325 -12.71 24.08 -10.38
CA THR A 325 -11.78 24.82 -11.23
C THR A 325 -11.72 24.21 -12.62
N VAL A 326 -11.60 22.88 -12.72
CA VAL A 326 -11.67 22.17 -14.01
C VAL A 326 -13.00 22.43 -14.70
N ARG A 327 -14.12 22.42 -13.96
CA ARG A 327 -15.45 22.73 -14.48
C ARG A 327 -15.52 24.10 -15.13
N LYS A 328 -15.02 25.14 -14.49
CA LYS A 328 -15.00 26.52 -15.06
C LYS A 328 -14.20 26.54 -16.34
N THR A 329 -13.02 25.93 -16.36
CA THR A 329 -12.14 25.93 -17.54
C THR A 329 -12.74 25.16 -18.70
N TYR A 330 -13.37 24.03 -18.47
CA TYR A 330 -14.07 23.28 -19.52
C TYR A 330 -15.33 23.98 -20.04
N GLY A 331 -16.01 24.78 -19.19
CA GLY A 331 -17.19 25.53 -19.57
C GLY A 331 -16.92 26.75 -20.45
N GLU A 332 -15.69 27.29 -20.41
CA GLU A 332 -15.33 28.51 -21.16
C GLU A 332 -15.03 28.26 -22.64
N SER A 333 -14.69 27.04 -23.05
CA SER A 333 -14.35 26.75 -24.43
C SER A 333 -14.54 25.30 -24.82
N LEU A 334 -15.74 24.93 -25.21
CA LEU A 334 -16.04 23.60 -25.77
C LEU A 334 -15.18 23.28 -27.02
N ALA A 335 -14.71 24.31 -27.73
CA ALA A 335 -13.93 24.13 -28.96
C ALA A 335 -12.45 23.77 -28.70
N THR A 336 -11.89 24.02 -27.53
CA THR A 336 -10.45 23.82 -27.28
C THR A 336 -10.15 22.59 -26.40
N TRP A 337 -10.99 22.33 -25.39
CA TRP A 337 -10.75 21.26 -24.42
C TRP A 337 -11.19 19.88 -24.89
N GLY A 338 -10.21 19.04 -25.31
CA GLY A 338 -10.48 17.69 -25.77
C GLY A 338 -11.30 17.62 -27.05
N PHE A 339 -11.47 18.77 -27.77
CA PHE A 339 -12.19 18.85 -29.02
C PHE A 339 -11.23 19.07 -30.19
N GLY A 340 -11.48 18.40 -31.31
CA GLY A 340 -10.69 18.53 -32.54
C GLY A 340 -11.55 18.23 -33.77
N ARG A 341 -11.03 18.56 -34.94
CA ARG A 341 -11.74 18.34 -36.23
C ARG A 341 -11.00 17.38 -37.15
N THR A 342 -9.69 17.19 -36.94
CA THR A 342 -8.88 16.41 -37.87
C THR A 342 -8.56 15.05 -37.28
N LEU A 343 -9.01 13.99 -37.96
CA LEU A 343 -8.64 12.62 -37.68
C LEU A 343 -7.52 12.19 -38.62
N LEU A 344 -6.45 11.63 -38.06
CA LEU A 344 -5.26 11.19 -38.78
C LEU A 344 -4.98 9.73 -38.52
N ALA A 345 -4.46 9.05 -39.55
CA ALA A 345 -3.84 7.74 -39.38
C ALA A 345 -2.36 7.85 -39.72
N PHE A 346 -1.49 7.38 -38.83
CA PHE A 346 -0.06 7.34 -39.03
C PHE A 346 0.40 5.87 -39.09
N ASP A 347 1.28 5.57 -40.01
CA ASP A 347 2.10 4.36 -39.85
C ASP A 347 3.02 4.53 -38.65
N ALA A 348 2.84 3.69 -37.61
CA ALA A 348 3.55 3.84 -36.36
C ALA A 348 5.07 3.61 -36.47
N LYS A 349 5.53 2.87 -37.51
CA LYS A 349 6.94 2.59 -37.78
C LYS A 349 7.61 3.72 -38.55
N THR A 350 7.00 4.15 -39.65
CA THR A 350 7.56 5.18 -40.53
C THR A 350 7.16 6.60 -40.10
N LYS A 351 6.18 6.74 -39.23
CA LYS A 351 5.61 8.00 -38.73
C LYS A 351 4.94 8.88 -39.77
N LYS A 352 4.75 8.36 -40.99
CA LYS A 352 4.10 9.07 -42.10
C LYS A 352 2.59 9.00 -41.96
N VAL A 353 1.93 10.08 -42.37
CA VAL A 353 0.47 10.10 -42.51
C VAL A 353 0.04 9.18 -43.64
N ILE A 354 -0.85 8.24 -43.35
CA ILE A 354 -1.48 7.33 -44.30
C ILE A 354 -2.67 8.03 -44.94
N TRP A 355 -3.52 8.64 -44.10
CA TRP A 355 -4.68 9.42 -44.56
C TRP A 355 -5.08 10.45 -43.48
N SER A 356 -5.86 11.43 -43.88
CA SER A 356 -6.49 12.44 -43.02
C SER A 356 -7.97 12.60 -43.39
N HIS A 357 -8.78 12.86 -42.33
CA HIS A 357 -10.21 13.13 -42.45
C HIS A 357 -10.55 14.37 -41.62
N SER A 358 -11.31 15.30 -42.20
CA SER A 358 -11.72 16.56 -41.56
C SER A 358 -13.22 16.57 -41.29
N ALA A 359 -13.59 16.61 -40.00
CA ALA A 359 -14.98 16.74 -39.58
C ALA A 359 -15.50 18.17 -39.79
N THR A 360 -16.79 18.31 -40.11
CA THR A 360 -17.46 19.62 -40.32
C THR A 360 -17.64 20.41 -39.03
N ALA A 361 -17.75 19.72 -37.89
CA ALA A 361 -17.90 20.33 -36.56
C ALA A 361 -16.93 19.69 -35.54
N PRO A 362 -16.64 20.34 -34.42
CA PRO A 362 -15.70 19.80 -33.39
C PRO A 362 -16.16 18.46 -32.82
N ILE A 363 -15.31 17.48 -32.90
CA ILE A 363 -15.51 16.14 -32.33
C ILE A 363 -15.04 16.13 -30.88
N ASP A 364 -15.82 15.51 -29.99
CA ASP A 364 -15.45 15.30 -28.61
C ASP A 364 -14.54 14.07 -28.48
N GLY A 365 -13.27 14.25 -28.11
CA GLY A 365 -12.31 13.18 -27.92
C GLY A 365 -12.72 12.13 -26.84
N ARG A 366 -13.71 12.44 -25.98
CA ARG A 366 -14.31 11.50 -25.03
C ARG A 366 -15.38 10.61 -25.65
N ALA A 367 -15.79 10.93 -26.86
CA ALA A 367 -16.79 10.20 -27.63
C ALA A 367 -16.23 9.79 -29.01
N VAL A 368 -14.97 9.33 -29.01
CA VAL A 368 -14.35 8.65 -30.13
C VAL A 368 -14.05 7.23 -29.72
N VAL A 369 -14.47 6.29 -30.56
CA VAL A 369 -14.23 4.84 -30.38
C VAL A 369 -13.93 4.18 -31.70
N MET A 370 -13.25 3.04 -31.65
CA MET A 370 -12.91 2.27 -32.84
C MET A 370 -13.26 0.80 -32.61
N ASN A 371 -14.01 0.20 -33.57
CA ASN A 371 -14.16 -1.24 -33.68
C ASN A 371 -13.14 -1.83 -34.67
N LYS A 372 -13.37 -3.05 -35.15
CA LYS A 372 -12.43 -3.70 -36.10
C LYS A 372 -12.14 -2.89 -37.38
N ASN A 373 -13.14 -2.18 -37.92
CA ASN A 373 -13.08 -1.62 -39.26
C ASN A 373 -13.38 -0.12 -39.34
N ARG A 374 -13.98 0.46 -38.28
CA ARG A 374 -14.47 1.83 -38.28
C ARG A 374 -14.10 2.60 -37.03
N ILE A 375 -13.90 3.90 -37.21
CA ILE A 375 -13.76 4.89 -36.16
C ILE A 375 -15.06 5.68 -36.09
N PHE A 376 -15.65 5.79 -34.92
CA PHE A 376 -16.92 6.50 -34.72
C PHE A 376 -16.65 7.82 -34.00
N LEU A 377 -17.14 8.90 -34.56
CA LEU A 377 -16.92 10.28 -34.15
C LEU A 377 -18.25 10.91 -33.77
N TYR A 378 -18.35 11.47 -32.58
CA TYR A 378 -19.54 12.20 -32.14
C TYR A 378 -19.23 13.68 -31.94
N SER A 379 -19.89 14.52 -32.67
CA SER A 379 -19.98 15.96 -32.47
C SER A 379 -21.24 16.28 -31.67
N HIS A 380 -21.08 16.98 -30.58
CA HIS A 380 -22.14 17.19 -29.61
C HIS A 380 -23.35 17.92 -30.20
N LEU A 381 -24.53 17.28 -30.21
CA LEU A 381 -25.79 17.78 -30.77
C LEU A 381 -25.75 18.12 -32.29
N ASP A 382 -24.68 17.80 -33.00
CA ASP A 382 -24.52 18.11 -34.42
C ASP A 382 -24.64 16.85 -35.26
N HIS A 383 -23.69 15.91 -35.14
CA HIS A 383 -23.70 14.69 -35.92
C HIS A 383 -22.98 13.52 -35.24
N LEU A 384 -23.29 12.34 -35.74
CA LEU A 384 -22.57 11.09 -35.49
C LEU A 384 -22.07 10.55 -36.83
N GLU A 385 -20.78 10.18 -36.89
CA GLU A 385 -20.13 9.78 -38.14
C GLU A 385 -19.31 8.50 -37.91
N ALA A 386 -19.30 7.62 -38.91
CA ALA A 386 -18.42 6.47 -38.98
C ALA A 386 -17.43 6.66 -40.15
N VAL A 387 -16.16 6.55 -39.85
CA VAL A 387 -15.05 6.67 -40.78
C VAL A 387 -14.38 5.30 -40.96
N ASN A 388 -14.10 4.88 -42.17
CA ASN A 388 -13.39 3.62 -42.39
C ASN A 388 -11.93 3.75 -41.93
N ALA A 389 -11.49 2.82 -41.11
CA ALA A 389 -10.14 2.84 -40.55
C ALA A 389 -9.05 2.65 -41.61
N LYS A 390 -9.36 2.00 -42.76
CA LYS A 390 -8.40 1.70 -43.82
C LYS A 390 -8.02 2.95 -44.63
N ASP A 391 -8.99 3.79 -44.99
CA ASP A 391 -8.79 4.84 -45.99
C ASP A 391 -9.31 6.24 -45.54
N GLY A 392 -9.84 6.35 -44.34
CA GLY A 392 -10.34 7.63 -43.81
C GLY A 392 -11.65 8.14 -44.43
N LYS A 393 -12.29 7.37 -45.31
CA LYS A 393 -13.54 7.78 -45.95
C LYS A 393 -14.74 7.59 -45.03
N THR A 394 -15.69 8.53 -45.12
CA THR A 394 -16.96 8.41 -44.40
C THR A 394 -17.74 7.20 -44.88
N ALA A 395 -18.05 6.26 -43.99
CA ALA A 395 -18.90 5.11 -44.24
C ALA A 395 -20.39 5.50 -44.15
N TRP A 396 -20.74 6.29 -43.14
CA TRP A 396 -22.05 6.93 -42.99
C TRP A 396 -21.92 8.12 -42.04
N LYS A 397 -22.83 9.08 -42.19
CA LYS A 397 -23.00 10.25 -41.34
C LYS A 397 -24.47 10.51 -41.09
N THR A 398 -24.85 10.90 -39.89
CA THR A 398 -26.23 11.26 -39.55
C THR A 398 -26.26 12.50 -38.67
N SER A 399 -27.13 13.46 -39.03
CA SER A 399 -27.48 14.64 -38.24
C SER A 399 -28.96 14.62 -37.90
N ASP A 400 -29.53 13.43 -37.76
CA ASP A 400 -30.94 13.25 -37.38
C ASP A 400 -31.23 13.93 -36.05
N LYS A 401 -32.12 14.93 -36.06
CA LYS A 401 -32.42 15.77 -34.91
C LYS A 401 -33.03 14.95 -33.75
N GLN A 402 -33.84 13.92 -34.03
CA GLN A 402 -34.44 13.08 -33.03
C GLN A 402 -33.42 12.19 -32.37
N LEU A 403 -32.47 11.61 -33.12
CA LEU A 403 -31.36 10.86 -32.59
C LEU A 403 -30.46 11.73 -31.70
N MET A 404 -30.08 12.95 -32.21
CA MET A 404 -29.24 13.88 -31.44
C MET A 404 -29.91 14.28 -30.12
N ALA A 405 -31.23 14.57 -30.15
CA ALA A 405 -32.00 14.85 -28.92
C ALA A 405 -32.13 13.64 -27.99
N THR A 406 -32.19 12.43 -28.55
CA THR A 406 -32.24 11.19 -27.74
C THR A 406 -30.91 10.91 -27.06
N ILE A 407 -29.78 11.07 -27.75
CA ILE A 407 -28.43 11.01 -27.17
C ILE A 407 -28.29 12.11 -26.11
N GLY A 408 -28.85 13.29 -26.37
CA GLY A 408 -29.06 14.36 -25.42
C GLY A 408 -27.80 15.18 -25.13
N GLU A 409 -27.99 16.23 -24.36
CA GLU A 409 -26.93 17.14 -23.97
C GLU A 409 -25.84 16.46 -23.10
N HIS A 410 -24.62 16.93 -23.30
CA HIS A 410 -23.48 16.49 -22.54
C HIS A 410 -22.74 17.67 -21.90
N HIS A 411 -23.25 18.14 -20.80
CA HIS A 411 -22.67 19.23 -20.02
C HIS A 411 -21.67 18.75 -18.95
N ARG A 412 -20.83 17.76 -19.29
CA ARG A 412 -19.94 17.11 -18.33
C ARG A 412 -19.07 18.11 -17.58
N ALA A 413 -18.40 18.97 -18.32
CA ALA A 413 -17.50 19.94 -17.75
C ALA A 413 -18.24 21.03 -16.96
N GLN A 414 -19.48 21.37 -17.39
CA GLN A 414 -20.30 22.39 -16.74
C GLN A 414 -21.00 21.87 -15.47
N THR A 415 -21.49 20.65 -15.52
CA THR A 415 -22.34 20.09 -14.45
C THR A 415 -21.63 19.13 -13.49
N ALA A 416 -20.48 18.60 -13.86
CA ALA A 416 -19.78 17.61 -13.06
C ALA A 416 -19.14 18.23 -11.82
N SER A 417 -19.78 18.08 -10.70
CA SER A 417 -19.20 18.37 -9.39
C SER A 417 -18.04 17.42 -9.00
N LEU A 418 -17.69 16.43 -9.81
CA LEU A 418 -16.94 15.25 -9.35
C LEU A 418 -15.85 14.75 -10.32
N GLY A 419 -15.26 15.60 -11.15
CA GLY A 419 -14.05 15.27 -11.89
C GLY A 419 -14.17 14.23 -13.01
N TYR A 420 -15.35 14.06 -13.53
CA TYR A 420 -15.57 13.15 -14.66
C TYR A 420 -15.40 13.82 -16.04
N ALA A 421 -14.91 15.03 -16.06
CA ALA A 421 -14.75 15.80 -17.29
C ALA A 421 -13.90 15.09 -18.35
N THR A 422 -12.98 14.21 -17.94
CA THR A 422 -12.13 13.43 -18.84
C THR A 422 -12.67 12.03 -19.14
N THR A 423 -13.83 11.64 -18.61
CA THR A 423 -14.36 10.27 -18.74
C THR A 423 -15.01 10.07 -20.10
N ALA A 424 -14.60 9.03 -20.83
CA ALA A 424 -15.27 8.60 -22.05
C ALA A 424 -16.70 8.13 -21.76
N TYR A 425 -17.64 8.53 -22.62
CA TYR A 425 -19.06 8.22 -22.49
C TYR A 425 -19.64 7.48 -23.70
N LEU A 426 -18.82 7.17 -24.70
CA LEU A 426 -19.15 6.34 -25.86
C LEU A 426 -18.31 5.06 -25.79
N LYS A 427 -18.97 3.93 -26.05
CA LYS A 427 -18.37 2.59 -26.20
C LYS A 427 -18.94 1.92 -27.43
N CYS A 428 -18.21 0.97 -28.02
CA CYS A 428 -18.74 0.20 -29.14
C CYS A 428 -18.38 -1.28 -29.06
N ASN A 429 -19.12 -2.06 -29.85
CA ASN A 429 -18.69 -3.34 -30.40
C ASN A 429 -18.82 -3.30 -31.94
N ASP A 430 -18.78 -4.43 -32.61
CA ASP A 430 -18.90 -4.49 -34.06
C ASP A 430 -20.31 -4.12 -34.57
N ASP A 431 -21.34 -4.23 -33.73
CA ASP A 431 -22.74 -4.06 -34.12
C ASP A 431 -23.41 -2.78 -33.60
N ALA A 432 -22.95 -2.26 -32.44
CA ALA A 432 -23.63 -1.14 -31.80
C ALA A 432 -22.68 -0.16 -31.11
N LEU A 433 -23.14 1.07 -30.98
CA LEU A 433 -22.55 2.17 -30.22
C LEU A 433 -23.41 2.41 -28.97
N PHE A 434 -22.81 2.62 -27.82
CA PHE A 434 -23.54 2.81 -26.56
C PHE A 434 -23.10 4.12 -25.89
N PHE A 435 -24.05 5.03 -25.72
CA PHE A 435 -23.88 6.30 -25.01
C PHE A 435 -24.39 6.16 -23.60
N ALA A 436 -23.53 6.22 -22.61
CA ALA A 436 -23.87 6.24 -21.19
C ALA A 436 -22.71 6.83 -20.37
N GLY A 437 -23.01 7.19 -19.15
CA GLY A 437 -22.00 7.67 -18.22
C GLY A 437 -22.54 8.68 -17.22
N PRO A 438 -21.69 9.17 -16.32
CA PRO A 438 -22.11 10.16 -15.33
C PRO A 438 -22.73 11.39 -16.03
N THR A 439 -23.84 11.91 -15.45
CA THR A 439 -24.65 13.05 -15.96
C THR A 439 -25.40 12.82 -17.27
N ARG A 440 -25.38 11.61 -17.83
CA ARG A 440 -26.27 11.23 -18.92
C ARG A 440 -27.66 10.87 -18.37
N THR A 441 -28.68 11.33 -19.04
CA THR A 441 -30.09 11.06 -18.63
C THR A 441 -30.61 9.75 -19.20
N LYS A 442 -30.09 9.34 -20.37
CA LYS A 442 -30.49 8.11 -21.05
C LYS A 442 -29.28 7.26 -21.42
N LEU A 443 -29.41 5.95 -21.37
CA LEU A 443 -28.57 5.01 -22.08
C LEU A 443 -29.13 4.86 -23.50
N VAL A 444 -28.30 5.10 -24.51
CA VAL A 444 -28.75 5.09 -25.92
C VAL A 444 -27.87 4.13 -26.71
N ALA A 445 -28.49 3.24 -27.47
CA ALA A 445 -27.82 2.34 -28.39
C ALA A 445 -28.13 2.71 -29.86
N VAL A 446 -27.06 2.78 -30.67
CA VAL A 446 -27.12 3.16 -32.09
C VAL A 446 -26.42 2.07 -32.92
N SER A 447 -26.97 1.74 -34.09
CA SER A 447 -26.35 0.75 -34.97
C SER A 447 -24.98 1.25 -35.48
N ALA A 448 -23.94 0.47 -35.24
CA ALA A 448 -22.59 0.74 -35.75
C ALA A 448 -22.53 0.62 -37.30
N LYS A 449 -23.46 -0.12 -37.89
CA LYS A 449 -23.52 -0.35 -39.32
C LYS A 449 -24.17 0.81 -40.08
N THR A 450 -25.22 1.43 -39.50
CA THR A 450 -26.12 2.37 -40.20
C THR A 450 -26.29 3.73 -39.55
N GLY A 451 -25.83 3.92 -38.28
CA GLY A 451 -26.04 5.14 -37.51
C GLY A 451 -27.48 5.36 -37.02
N LYS A 452 -28.40 4.39 -37.20
CA LYS A 452 -29.78 4.48 -36.76
C LYS A 452 -29.93 4.13 -35.29
N LEU A 453 -30.88 4.77 -34.59
CA LEU A 453 -31.27 4.42 -33.23
C LEU A 453 -31.72 2.96 -33.17
N LEU A 454 -31.16 2.17 -32.25
CA LEU A 454 -31.62 0.81 -31.95
C LEU A 454 -32.64 0.85 -30.81
N TRP A 455 -32.26 1.41 -29.69
CA TRP A 455 -33.08 1.54 -28.50
C TRP A 455 -32.54 2.59 -27.56
N SER A 456 -33.33 2.99 -26.57
CA SER A 456 -32.91 3.84 -25.46
C SER A 456 -33.55 3.38 -24.15
N TYR A 457 -32.85 3.64 -23.04
CA TYR A 457 -33.33 3.35 -21.68
C TYR A 457 -33.30 4.63 -20.84
N LYS A 458 -34.31 4.78 -19.97
CA LYS A 458 -34.61 6.01 -19.23
C LYS A 458 -33.53 6.50 -18.25
N ASP A 459 -32.53 5.68 -17.94
CA ASP A 459 -31.45 6.00 -17.00
C ASP A 459 -30.09 5.84 -17.73
N GLY A 460 -29.31 6.92 -17.80
CA GLY A 460 -28.03 6.95 -18.50
C GLY A 460 -26.81 7.07 -17.60
N ASN A 461 -26.99 7.36 -16.30
CA ASN A 461 -25.84 7.44 -15.38
C ASN A 461 -25.34 6.05 -14.99
N MET A 462 -24.96 5.28 -16.00
CA MET A 462 -24.48 3.92 -15.89
C MET A 462 -23.07 3.76 -16.43
N GLN A 463 -22.28 2.92 -15.80
CA GLN A 463 -20.98 2.49 -16.30
C GLN A 463 -21.16 1.14 -17.00
N LEU A 464 -20.78 1.09 -18.27
CA LEU A 464 -21.06 -0.05 -19.13
C LEU A 464 -19.87 -1.00 -19.20
N ILE A 465 -20.15 -2.30 -19.19
CA ILE A 465 -19.25 -3.40 -19.51
C ILE A 465 -19.93 -4.24 -20.58
N LEU A 466 -19.32 -4.28 -21.77
CA LEU A 466 -19.74 -5.15 -22.87
C LEU A 466 -19.07 -6.51 -22.69
N ARG A 467 -19.88 -7.56 -22.61
CA ARG A 467 -19.43 -8.95 -22.49
C ARG A 467 -20.16 -9.79 -23.54
N ASP A 468 -19.64 -10.98 -23.83
CA ASP A 468 -20.25 -11.88 -24.78
C ASP A 468 -21.68 -12.28 -24.41
N ASP A 469 -21.95 -12.36 -23.10
CA ASP A 469 -23.26 -12.74 -22.55
C ASP A 469 -24.24 -11.56 -22.33
N GLY A 470 -23.83 -10.31 -22.66
CA GLY A 470 -24.71 -9.15 -22.59
C GLY A 470 -24.03 -7.84 -22.21
N LEU A 471 -24.81 -6.77 -22.16
CA LEU A 471 -24.42 -5.45 -21.73
C LEU A 471 -24.73 -5.26 -20.23
N TYR A 472 -23.70 -5.21 -19.40
CA TYR A 472 -23.84 -4.91 -17.98
C TYR A 472 -23.75 -3.40 -17.77
N ALA A 473 -24.81 -2.82 -17.21
CA ALA A 473 -24.91 -1.39 -16.94
C ALA A 473 -24.97 -1.17 -15.42
N MET A 474 -23.84 -0.71 -14.85
CA MET A 474 -23.70 -0.49 -13.41
C MET A 474 -24.23 0.89 -13.03
N GLY A 475 -25.44 0.92 -12.46
CA GLY A 475 -26.16 2.15 -12.10
C GLY A 475 -25.63 2.79 -10.81
N ARG A 476 -25.77 4.12 -10.70
CA ARG A 476 -25.36 4.89 -9.53
C ARG A 476 -26.42 4.96 -8.43
N LEU A 477 -27.61 5.39 -8.77
CA LEU A 477 -28.76 5.58 -7.87
C LEU A 477 -29.91 4.65 -8.23
N SER A 478 -29.88 4.09 -9.43
CA SER A 478 -30.74 3.04 -9.91
C SER A 478 -30.06 1.68 -9.79
N GLN A 479 -30.86 0.65 -9.76
CA GLN A 479 -30.33 -0.71 -9.78
C GLN A 479 -29.62 -0.97 -11.10
N SER A 480 -28.50 -1.68 -10.99
CA SER A 480 -27.75 -2.14 -12.15
C SER A 480 -28.53 -3.18 -12.93
N LYS A 481 -28.39 -3.17 -14.25
CA LYS A 481 -29.13 -4.04 -15.16
C LYS A 481 -28.19 -4.77 -16.10
N LYS A 482 -28.61 -5.96 -16.53
CA LYS A 482 -28.06 -6.64 -17.71
C LYS A 482 -29.04 -6.49 -18.86
N PHE A 483 -28.55 -6.01 -20.00
CA PHE A 483 -29.36 -5.82 -21.20
C PHE A 483 -28.91 -6.75 -22.32
N HIS A 484 -29.84 -7.08 -23.22
CA HIS A 484 -29.51 -7.58 -24.53
C HIS A 484 -28.97 -6.41 -25.38
N PRO A 485 -27.72 -6.46 -25.90
CA PRO A 485 -27.06 -5.27 -26.45
C PRO A 485 -27.79 -4.67 -27.68
N MET A 486 -28.42 -5.52 -28.49
CA MET A 486 -29.08 -5.07 -29.73
C MET A 486 -30.53 -4.63 -29.56
N THR A 487 -31.25 -5.15 -28.58
CA THR A 487 -32.68 -4.87 -28.40
C THR A 487 -33.02 -4.03 -27.19
N GLY A 488 -32.07 -3.83 -26.24
CA GLY A 488 -32.35 -3.15 -24.98
C GLY A 488 -33.24 -3.90 -24.02
N LYS A 489 -33.62 -5.14 -24.32
CA LYS A 489 -34.38 -5.99 -23.39
C LYS A 489 -33.59 -6.19 -22.10
N VAL A 490 -34.19 -5.93 -20.95
CA VAL A 490 -33.60 -6.22 -19.65
C VAL A 490 -33.60 -7.74 -19.47
N LEU A 491 -32.39 -8.31 -19.40
CA LEU A 491 -32.16 -9.74 -19.20
C LEU A 491 -32.12 -10.11 -17.72
N ALA A 492 -31.57 -9.21 -16.88
CA ALA A 492 -31.52 -9.40 -15.44
C ALA A 492 -31.46 -8.07 -14.68
N ASP A 493 -32.02 -8.09 -13.47
CA ASP A 493 -31.79 -7.09 -12.45
C ASP A 493 -30.62 -7.55 -11.56
N LEU A 494 -29.53 -6.81 -11.52
CA LEU A 494 -28.33 -7.20 -10.78
C LEU A 494 -28.45 -6.91 -9.27
N LYS A 495 -29.55 -6.32 -8.82
CA LYS A 495 -29.88 -6.03 -7.40
C LYS A 495 -28.74 -5.31 -6.65
N CYS A 496 -27.97 -4.49 -7.36
CA CYS A 496 -26.87 -3.72 -6.81
C CYS A 496 -26.76 -2.36 -7.50
N PHE A 497 -26.04 -1.45 -6.87
CA PHE A 497 -25.70 -0.14 -7.45
C PHE A 497 -24.32 0.31 -6.99
N ARG A 498 -23.66 1.07 -7.83
CA ARG A 498 -22.33 1.59 -7.54
C ARG A 498 -22.36 2.93 -6.81
N GLY A 499 -21.27 3.22 -6.10
CA GLY A 499 -20.98 4.57 -5.62
C GLY A 499 -20.55 5.53 -6.75
N ASN A 500 -20.28 6.79 -6.38
CA ASN A 500 -19.74 7.80 -7.28
C ASN A 500 -18.27 7.56 -7.64
N CYS A 501 -17.73 8.38 -8.51
CA CYS A 501 -16.32 8.65 -8.73
C CYS A 501 -15.50 7.55 -9.42
N THR A 502 -16.05 6.45 -9.88
CA THR A 502 -15.26 5.34 -10.40
C THR A 502 -15.95 4.71 -11.59
N ARG A 503 -15.18 4.37 -12.64
CA ARG A 503 -15.68 3.49 -13.69
C ARG A 503 -15.80 2.05 -13.18
N ALA A 504 -16.67 1.27 -13.77
CA ALA A 504 -16.70 -0.17 -13.59
C ALA A 504 -15.63 -0.83 -14.47
N THR A 505 -15.16 -2.00 -14.04
CA THR A 505 -14.15 -2.79 -14.76
C THR A 505 -14.54 -4.27 -14.70
N GLY A 506 -14.50 -4.95 -15.84
CA GLY A 506 -14.82 -6.37 -15.97
C GLY A 506 -13.59 -7.26 -16.03
N THR A 507 -13.67 -8.41 -15.37
CA THR A 507 -12.79 -9.57 -15.54
C THR A 507 -13.57 -10.76 -16.10
N VAL A 508 -12.94 -11.89 -16.23
CA VAL A 508 -13.58 -13.12 -16.70
C VAL A 508 -14.76 -13.56 -15.82
N ASP A 509 -14.70 -13.34 -14.50
CA ASP A 509 -15.68 -13.80 -13.51
C ASP A 509 -16.33 -12.68 -12.70
N SER A 510 -15.87 -11.44 -12.85
CA SER A 510 -16.27 -10.36 -11.94
C SER A 510 -16.43 -9.02 -12.63
N ILE A 511 -17.28 -8.16 -12.06
CA ILE A 511 -17.33 -6.73 -12.39
C ILE A 511 -17.05 -5.94 -11.12
N PHE A 512 -16.03 -5.11 -11.16
CA PHE A 512 -15.61 -4.25 -10.05
C PHE A 512 -16.18 -2.86 -10.20
N ALA A 513 -16.72 -2.32 -9.12
CA ALA A 513 -17.14 -0.93 -9.02
C ALA A 513 -16.91 -0.40 -7.60
N ARG A 514 -16.98 0.91 -7.42
CA ARG A 514 -16.99 1.47 -6.08
C ARG A 514 -18.26 1.08 -5.36
N GLY A 515 -18.15 0.58 -4.14
CA GLY A 515 -19.28 0.27 -3.29
C GLY A 515 -20.08 1.52 -2.90
N TYR A 516 -21.37 1.34 -2.70
CA TYR A 516 -22.27 2.41 -2.26
C TYR A 516 -21.99 2.79 -0.80
N ARG A 517 -22.30 4.03 -0.42
CA ARG A 517 -22.12 4.56 0.94
C ARG A 517 -20.77 4.19 1.58
N HIS A 518 -19.69 4.20 0.78
CA HIS A 518 -18.35 3.97 1.28
C HIS A 518 -18.02 2.53 1.73
N THR A 519 -18.64 1.54 1.18
CA THR A 519 -18.37 0.13 1.48
C THR A 519 -17.11 -0.46 0.81
N GLY A 520 -16.21 0.37 0.30
CA GLY A 520 -14.98 -0.07 -0.36
C GLY A 520 -15.19 -0.43 -1.83
N THR A 521 -14.71 -1.59 -2.24
CA THR A 521 -14.93 -2.16 -3.58
C THR A 521 -16.14 -3.09 -3.55
N MET A 522 -17.05 -2.91 -4.50
CA MET A 522 -18.05 -3.90 -4.84
C MET A 522 -17.51 -4.78 -5.98
N ARG A 523 -17.55 -6.08 -5.80
CA ARG A 523 -17.32 -7.10 -6.80
C ARG A 523 -18.64 -7.76 -7.13
N PHE A 524 -19.18 -7.59 -8.33
CA PHE A 524 -20.31 -8.37 -8.80
C PHE A 524 -19.78 -9.67 -9.36
N ASP A 525 -20.12 -10.77 -8.74
CA ASP A 525 -19.77 -12.11 -9.20
C ASP A 525 -20.69 -12.48 -10.35
N VAL A 526 -20.13 -12.62 -11.56
CA VAL A 526 -20.93 -12.87 -12.76
C VAL A 526 -21.48 -14.28 -12.77
N SER A 527 -20.74 -15.25 -12.22
CA SER A 527 -21.14 -16.67 -12.22
C SER A 527 -22.32 -16.93 -11.29
N TYR A 528 -22.31 -16.29 -10.12
CA TYR A 528 -23.36 -16.42 -9.12
C TYR A 528 -24.47 -15.35 -9.22
N GLY A 529 -24.26 -14.32 -10.05
CA GLY A 529 -25.20 -13.20 -10.17
C GLY A 529 -25.40 -12.38 -8.89
N LYS A 530 -24.38 -12.34 -7.99
CA LYS A 530 -24.47 -11.68 -6.68
C LYS A 530 -23.38 -10.63 -6.47
N PRO A 531 -23.70 -9.50 -5.82
CA PRO A 531 -22.68 -8.56 -5.37
C PRO A 531 -21.92 -9.11 -4.14
N ARG A 532 -20.62 -8.90 -4.11
CA ARG A 532 -19.69 -9.22 -3.03
C ARG A 532 -18.94 -7.97 -2.60
N ARG A 533 -18.35 -7.93 -1.41
CA ARG A 533 -17.66 -6.78 -0.86
C ARG A 533 -16.16 -7.05 -0.70
N LEU A 534 -15.33 -6.06 -1.05
CA LEU A 534 -13.92 -5.98 -0.73
C LEU A 534 -13.68 -4.64 -0.01
N PRO A 535 -13.84 -4.59 1.32
CA PRO A 535 -13.97 -3.32 2.04
C PRO A 535 -12.65 -2.61 2.34
N GLY A 536 -11.51 -3.30 2.30
CA GLY A 536 -10.20 -2.75 2.66
C GLY A 536 -9.71 -1.60 1.79
N MET A 537 -10.24 -1.48 0.58
CA MET A 537 -9.90 -0.48 -0.42
C MET A 537 -11.08 -0.24 -1.35
N ARG A 538 -11.04 0.84 -2.11
CA ARG A 538 -12.00 1.12 -3.18
C ARG A 538 -11.30 1.33 -4.50
N PRO A 539 -11.96 1.15 -5.65
CA PRO A 539 -11.37 1.48 -6.95
C PRO A 539 -10.96 2.95 -7.03
N ALA A 540 -9.89 3.24 -7.77
CA ALA A 540 -9.40 4.60 -7.97
C ALA A 540 -10.48 5.51 -8.55
N CYS A 541 -10.40 6.83 -8.26
CA CYS A 541 -11.50 7.76 -8.55
C CYS A 541 -11.90 7.82 -10.02
N GLN A 542 -10.97 7.63 -10.93
CA GLN A 542 -11.22 7.68 -12.35
C GLN A 542 -10.84 6.37 -13.05
N ASP A 543 -9.70 5.78 -12.73
CA ASP A 543 -9.21 4.58 -13.40
C ASP A 543 -10.01 3.32 -13.08
N GLY A 544 -10.63 3.26 -11.92
CA GLY A 544 -11.28 2.03 -11.49
C GLY A 544 -10.25 1.00 -11.00
N VAL A 545 -10.54 -0.27 -11.24
CA VAL A 545 -9.60 -1.38 -11.09
C VAL A 545 -8.94 -1.61 -12.45
N ILE A 546 -7.63 -1.75 -12.49
CA ILE A 546 -6.90 -2.13 -13.71
C ILE A 546 -6.65 -3.63 -13.65
N VAL A 547 -6.84 -4.33 -14.76
CA VAL A 547 -6.71 -5.78 -14.85
C VAL A 547 -5.70 -6.12 -15.92
N ALA A 548 -4.54 -6.62 -15.52
CA ALA A 548 -3.47 -7.03 -16.41
C ALA A 548 -2.48 -7.96 -15.72
N ASN A 549 -1.63 -8.64 -16.46
CA ASN A 549 -0.53 -9.46 -15.92
C ASN A 549 -0.99 -10.62 -15.00
N GLY A 550 -2.23 -11.08 -15.13
CA GLY A 550 -2.84 -12.06 -14.21
C GLY A 550 -3.18 -11.46 -12.84
N GLN A 551 -3.35 -10.15 -12.73
CA GLN A 551 -3.50 -9.43 -11.48
C GLN A 551 -4.52 -8.29 -11.59
N LEU A 552 -4.98 -7.84 -10.43
CA LEU A 552 -5.82 -6.65 -10.26
C LEU A 552 -5.01 -5.55 -9.58
N TYR A 553 -5.25 -4.29 -9.97
CA TYR A 553 -4.54 -3.15 -9.40
C TYR A 553 -5.51 -2.05 -8.98
N TRP A 554 -5.26 -1.50 -7.78
CA TRP A 554 -5.95 -0.34 -7.20
C TRP A 554 -4.99 0.83 -6.98
N GLY A 555 -5.54 2.04 -6.88
CA GLY A 555 -4.82 3.23 -6.47
C GLY A 555 -3.70 3.71 -7.39
N PRO A 556 -2.95 4.73 -6.95
CA PRO A 556 -3.14 5.45 -5.69
C PRO A 556 -4.39 6.35 -5.71
N TRP A 557 -4.68 7.01 -4.60
CA TRP A 557 -5.87 7.88 -4.48
C TRP A 557 -5.49 9.30 -4.10
N MET A 558 -6.34 10.26 -4.52
CA MET A 558 -6.28 11.64 -4.05
C MET A 558 -7.00 11.81 -2.71
N CYS A 559 -8.11 11.11 -2.48
CA CYS A 559 -8.95 11.27 -1.29
C CYS A 559 -8.81 10.13 -0.27
N ASP A 560 -9.31 10.33 0.95
CA ASP A 560 -9.24 9.41 2.08
C ASP A 560 -10.44 8.46 2.22
N CYS A 561 -11.31 8.40 1.21
CA CYS A 561 -12.54 7.63 1.37
C CYS A 561 -12.24 6.14 1.47
N ASN A 562 -12.54 5.53 2.63
CA ASN A 562 -12.61 4.08 2.82
C ASN A 562 -11.36 3.26 2.52
N HIS A 563 -10.21 3.68 3.05
CA HIS A 563 -8.98 2.92 2.89
C HIS A 563 -8.49 2.37 4.23
N SER A 564 -8.35 1.04 4.34
CA SER A 564 -7.43 0.39 5.28
C SER A 564 -6.03 0.29 4.70
N LEU A 565 -5.94 0.30 3.36
CA LEU A 565 -4.69 0.30 2.60
C LEU A 565 -4.60 1.55 1.74
N VAL A 566 -3.40 2.00 1.47
CA VAL A 566 -3.08 3.11 0.55
C VAL A 566 -2.00 2.69 -0.46
N GLY A 567 -1.76 3.53 -1.46
CA GLY A 567 -0.75 3.28 -2.47
C GLY A 567 -1.25 2.52 -3.68
N VAL A 568 -0.34 1.95 -4.45
CA VAL A 568 -0.65 1.03 -5.53
C VAL A 568 -0.74 -0.36 -4.95
N ILE A 569 -1.92 -0.95 -4.99
CA ILE A 569 -2.23 -2.25 -4.41
C ILE A 569 -2.43 -3.24 -5.54
N SER A 570 -1.81 -4.41 -5.46
CA SER A 570 -2.08 -5.51 -6.39
C SER A 570 -2.64 -6.72 -5.67
N LEU A 571 -3.65 -7.34 -6.27
CA LEU A 571 -4.17 -8.64 -5.87
C LEU A 571 -3.97 -9.66 -7.00
N THR A 572 -3.76 -10.92 -6.61
CA THR A 572 -3.67 -12.06 -7.51
C THR A 572 -4.66 -13.14 -7.09
N SER A 573 -5.03 -14.04 -8.00
CA SER A 573 -5.82 -15.22 -7.65
C SER A 573 -5.17 -15.98 -6.51
N ALA A 574 -5.98 -16.40 -5.54
CA ALA A 574 -5.56 -17.19 -4.39
C ALA A 574 -5.44 -18.70 -4.73
N GLY A 575 -6.03 -19.14 -5.85
CA GLY A 575 -6.13 -20.56 -6.19
C GLY A 575 -6.89 -21.33 -5.11
N ASP A 576 -6.35 -22.48 -4.71
CA ASP A 576 -6.95 -23.37 -3.70
C ASP A 576 -6.56 -22.99 -2.26
N PHE A 577 -6.21 -21.73 -1.99
CA PHE A 577 -5.86 -21.28 -0.65
C PHE A 577 -7.08 -21.26 0.27
N GLU A 578 -6.98 -22.01 1.38
CA GLU A 578 -8.00 -22.07 2.42
C GLU A 578 -7.77 -20.95 3.45
N PHE A 579 -8.63 -19.92 3.46
CA PHE A 579 -8.48 -18.71 4.27
C PHE A 579 -8.67 -18.94 5.77
N ASP A 580 -9.44 -19.95 6.16
CA ASP A 580 -9.82 -20.29 7.53
C ASP A 580 -9.21 -21.58 8.05
N ARG A 581 -8.25 -22.18 7.29
CA ARG A 581 -7.58 -23.40 7.68
C ARG A 581 -6.92 -23.26 9.05
N GLU A 582 -7.22 -24.17 9.94
CA GLU A 582 -6.64 -24.22 11.27
C GLU A 582 -5.13 -24.52 11.21
N ALA A 583 -4.41 -23.91 12.15
CA ALA A 583 -3.00 -24.17 12.33
C ALA A 583 -2.78 -25.53 13.00
N ILE A 584 -1.91 -26.33 12.42
CA ILE A 584 -1.44 -27.58 13.00
C ILE A 584 -0.09 -27.29 13.67
N GLU A 585 -0.01 -27.48 14.98
CA GLU A 585 1.14 -27.09 15.81
C GLU A 585 2.47 -27.66 15.28
N ARG A 586 2.52 -28.98 14.96
CA ARG A 586 3.72 -29.64 14.42
C ARG A 586 4.26 -29.06 13.10
N GLU A 587 3.41 -28.32 12.34
CA GLU A 587 3.80 -27.69 11.08
C GLU A 587 4.28 -26.26 11.28
N ARG A 588 3.99 -25.67 12.46
CA ARG A 588 4.14 -24.25 12.69
C ARG A 588 5.02 -23.86 13.86
N LEU A 589 5.16 -24.73 14.85
CA LEU A 589 5.98 -24.51 16.04
C LEU A 589 7.35 -25.17 15.87
N GLU A 590 8.39 -24.38 16.07
CA GLU A 590 9.77 -24.82 16.18
C GLU A 590 10.24 -24.59 17.63
N SER A 591 10.38 -25.64 18.43
CA SER A 591 10.99 -25.61 19.77
C SER A 591 12.50 -25.78 19.60
N ILE A 592 13.29 -24.78 20.03
CA ILE A 592 14.73 -24.69 19.71
C ILE A 592 15.59 -24.94 20.94
N ALA A 593 15.21 -24.33 22.08
CA ALA A 593 15.94 -24.48 23.32
C ALA A 593 15.03 -24.26 24.54
N GLU A 594 15.43 -24.75 25.68
CA GLU A 594 14.79 -24.48 26.95
C GLU A 594 15.41 -23.26 27.65
N LEU A 595 14.67 -22.62 28.54
CA LEU A 595 15.17 -21.53 29.33
C LEU A 595 16.28 -22.03 30.29
N SER A 596 17.44 -21.38 30.26
CA SER A 596 18.60 -21.81 31.07
C SER A 596 18.45 -21.39 32.53
N THR A 597 17.81 -20.23 32.80
CA THR A 597 17.62 -19.70 34.17
C THR A 597 16.29 -18.96 34.26
N ARG A 598 15.55 -19.20 35.34
CA ARG A 598 14.33 -18.46 35.64
C ARG A 598 14.66 -16.97 35.81
N GLY A 599 13.97 -16.12 35.05
CA GLY A 599 14.17 -14.68 35.15
C GLY A 599 13.65 -14.09 36.45
N PRO A 600 14.10 -12.90 36.80
CA PRO A 600 13.59 -12.18 37.97
C PRO A 600 12.11 -11.84 37.81
N SER A 601 11.40 -11.81 38.94
CA SER A 601 10.00 -11.38 38.97
C SER A 601 9.87 -9.90 38.56
N LEU A 602 8.89 -9.61 37.72
CA LEU A 602 8.56 -8.25 37.32
C LEU A 602 7.65 -7.59 38.37
N THR A 603 7.74 -6.27 38.47
CA THR A 603 6.96 -5.45 39.38
C THR A 603 6.17 -4.37 38.62
N ALA A 604 5.26 -3.69 39.30
CA ALA A 604 4.54 -2.53 38.72
C ALA A 604 5.47 -1.35 38.37
N ALA A 605 6.71 -1.33 38.85
CA ALA A 605 7.74 -0.34 38.52
C ALA A 605 8.46 -0.62 37.21
N ASP A 606 8.34 -1.82 36.65
CA ASP A 606 8.91 -2.18 35.35
C ASP A 606 8.07 -1.67 34.21
N TRP A 607 8.68 -1.57 33.04
CA TRP A 607 8.05 -1.19 31.75
C TRP A 607 8.22 -2.34 30.74
N PRO A 608 7.61 -3.53 31.01
CA PRO A 608 7.97 -4.76 30.31
C PRO A 608 7.37 -4.91 28.91
N THR A 609 6.44 -4.06 28.50
CA THR A 609 5.73 -4.15 27.23
C THR A 609 5.37 -2.76 26.70
N TYR A 610 4.83 -2.70 25.50
CA TYR A 610 4.39 -1.45 24.86
C TYR A 610 3.46 -0.65 25.78
N ARG A 611 3.85 0.62 26.04
CA ARG A 611 3.11 1.56 26.90
C ARG A 611 2.84 1.03 28.29
N ALA A 612 3.86 0.45 28.91
CA ALA A 612 3.98 -0.06 30.28
C ALA A 612 3.30 -1.39 30.57
N ASN A 613 2.06 -1.60 30.18
CA ASN A 613 1.24 -2.74 30.59
C ASN A 613 0.23 -3.19 29.52
N ASN A 614 -0.52 -4.25 29.78
CA ASN A 614 -1.48 -4.81 28.83
C ASN A 614 -2.72 -3.93 28.60
N GLN A 615 -3.02 -2.99 29.49
CA GLN A 615 -4.04 -1.95 29.30
C GLN A 615 -3.52 -0.74 28.50
N ARG A 616 -2.21 -0.69 28.19
CA ARG A 616 -1.58 0.37 27.41
C ARG A 616 -1.75 1.77 28.03
N THR A 617 -1.66 1.86 29.33
CA THR A 617 -1.91 3.11 30.07
C THR A 617 -0.80 4.14 29.88
N ALA A 618 0.40 3.74 29.49
CA ALA A 618 1.60 4.59 29.45
C ALA A 618 1.84 5.33 30.77
N SER A 619 1.54 4.68 31.88
CA SER A 619 1.71 5.22 33.24
C SER A 619 2.53 4.28 34.11
N THR A 620 3.23 4.86 35.09
CA THR A 620 4.08 4.14 36.02
C THR A 620 3.98 4.76 37.42
N PRO A 621 4.03 3.97 38.50
CA PRO A 621 4.13 4.47 39.89
C PRO A 621 5.53 5.03 40.21
N VAL A 622 6.49 4.88 39.33
CA VAL A 622 7.87 5.35 39.52
C VAL A 622 7.94 6.86 39.52
N ARG A 623 8.71 7.43 40.45
CA ARG A 623 9.03 8.86 40.43
C ARG A 623 10.26 9.12 39.56
N VAL A 624 10.17 10.10 38.69
CA VAL A 624 11.33 10.56 37.89
C VAL A 624 12.11 11.65 38.66
N PRO A 625 13.43 11.71 38.51
CA PRO A 625 14.27 12.74 39.13
C PRO A 625 13.84 14.16 38.69
N THR A 626 14.07 15.12 39.59
CA THR A 626 13.80 16.54 39.35
C THR A 626 14.89 17.23 38.51
N LYS A 627 16.08 16.62 38.42
CA LYS A 627 17.20 17.04 37.56
C LYS A 627 17.73 15.84 36.85
N LEU A 628 17.84 15.95 35.54
CA LEU A 628 18.33 14.86 34.66
C LEU A 628 19.62 15.24 33.96
N LYS A 629 20.48 14.25 33.76
CA LYS A 629 21.63 14.30 32.85
C LYS A 629 21.59 13.11 31.88
N LEU A 630 22.20 13.28 30.71
CA LEU A 630 22.42 12.18 29.80
C LEU A 630 23.32 11.12 30.49
N ALA A 631 22.79 9.91 30.66
CA ALA A 631 23.52 8.79 31.22
C ALA A 631 24.30 8.03 30.13
N TRP A 632 23.60 7.69 29.05
CA TRP A 632 24.21 7.02 27.90
C TRP A 632 23.36 7.22 26.64
N GLN A 633 23.99 7.02 25.48
CA GLN A 633 23.31 6.94 24.18
C GLN A 633 24.03 5.97 23.25
N THR A 634 23.27 5.36 22.33
CA THR A 634 23.85 4.54 21.25
C THR A 634 24.21 5.41 20.03
N PRO A 635 25.10 4.94 19.14
CA PRO A 635 25.34 5.59 17.85
C PRO A 635 24.06 5.66 17.01
N PRO A 636 23.94 6.64 16.10
CA PRO A 636 22.82 6.70 15.15
C PRO A 636 22.84 5.50 14.20
N ARG A 637 21.67 5.11 13.71
CA ARG A 637 21.44 4.05 12.73
C ARG A 637 20.31 4.48 11.80
N GLU A 638 20.57 5.44 10.95
CA GLU A 638 19.60 6.19 10.14
C GLU A 638 18.69 5.33 9.24
N THR A 639 19.13 4.12 8.89
CA THR A 639 18.32 3.19 8.06
C THR A 639 17.31 2.36 8.85
N ILE A 640 17.33 2.47 10.19
CA ILE A 640 16.52 1.64 11.09
C ILE A 640 15.46 2.49 11.78
N GLU A 641 14.20 2.13 11.62
CA GLU A 641 13.12 2.65 12.45
C GLU A 641 13.06 1.82 13.74
N PRO A 642 13.44 2.39 14.90
CA PRO A 642 13.39 1.67 16.17
C PRO A 642 11.95 1.61 16.69
N THR A 643 11.63 0.56 17.44
CA THR A 643 10.39 0.50 18.23
C THR A 643 10.50 1.40 19.46
N ALA A 644 9.39 1.60 20.17
CA ALA A 644 9.44 2.10 21.54
C ALA A 644 10.35 1.20 22.39
N PRO A 645 11.06 1.75 23.41
CA PRO A 645 11.85 0.94 24.33
C PRO A 645 10.94 0.22 25.33
N VAL A 646 11.39 -0.96 25.78
CA VAL A 646 10.84 -1.61 26.97
C VAL A 646 11.98 -1.88 27.96
N THR A 647 11.69 -1.83 29.24
CA THR A 647 12.73 -1.97 30.26
C THR A 647 12.19 -2.74 31.46
N ALA A 648 12.90 -3.80 31.84
CA ALA A 648 12.59 -4.59 33.00
C ALA A 648 13.84 -5.37 33.48
N ALA A 649 13.90 -5.64 34.78
CA ALA A 649 14.98 -6.45 35.37
C ALA A 649 16.40 -5.94 35.02
N GLY A 650 16.60 -4.62 34.88
CA GLY A 650 17.89 -4.01 34.53
C GLY A 650 18.32 -4.19 33.08
N VAL A 651 17.40 -4.61 32.19
CA VAL A 651 17.61 -4.75 30.74
C VAL A 651 16.70 -3.80 29.99
N THR A 652 17.24 -3.04 29.09
CA THR A 652 16.49 -2.23 28.11
C THR A 652 16.52 -2.92 26.75
N LEU A 653 15.34 -3.18 26.17
CA LEU A 653 15.20 -3.76 24.85
C LEU A 653 14.67 -2.73 23.85
N VAL A 654 15.28 -2.73 22.68
CA VAL A 654 14.81 -1.98 21.51
C VAL A 654 14.85 -2.91 20.29
N ALA A 655 13.75 -3.01 19.58
CA ALA A 655 13.70 -3.71 18.30
C ALA A 655 13.64 -2.72 17.13
N GLY A 656 13.70 -3.21 15.91
CA GLY A 656 13.70 -2.30 14.76
C GLY A 656 13.19 -2.90 13.47
N SER A 657 13.09 -2.02 12.47
CA SER A 657 12.65 -2.37 11.11
C SER A 657 13.62 -3.32 10.39
N ASP A 658 14.83 -3.50 10.89
CA ASP A 658 15.81 -4.48 10.44
C ASP A 658 15.57 -5.89 11.02
N GLY A 659 14.54 -6.07 11.84
CA GLY A 659 14.21 -7.35 12.49
C GLY A 659 15.13 -7.72 13.66
N ALA A 660 16.01 -6.82 14.09
CA ALA A 660 16.87 -7.06 15.23
C ALA A 660 16.20 -6.64 16.56
N VAL A 661 16.42 -7.45 17.58
CA VAL A 661 16.14 -7.14 18.98
C VAL A 661 17.47 -6.91 19.68
N ARG A 662 17.64 -5.74 20.26
CA ARG A 662 18.88 -5.31 20.94
C ARG A 662 18.65 -5.14 22.41
N ALA A 663 19.48 -5.78 23.21
CA ALA A 663 19.46 -5.70 24.68
C ALA A 663 20.62 -4.85 25.16
N PHE A 664 20.31 -3.91 26.02
CA PHE A 664 21.27 -3.05 26.69
C PHE A 664 21.18 -3.20 28.19
N ASP A 665 22.27 -3.06 28.91
CA ASP A 665 22.24 -2.82 30.31
C ASP A 665 21.60 -1.45 30.61
N SER A 666 20.53 -1.40 31.39
CA SER A 666 19.76 -0.18 31.60
C SER A 666 20.54 0.95 32.28
N ALA A 667 21.51 0.61 33.10
CA ALA A 667 22.31 1.58 33.84
C ALA A 667 23.45 2.17 33.00
N SER A 668 24.17 1.31 32.24
CA SER A 668 25.38 1.68 31.52
C SER A 668 25.21 1.86 30.01
N GLY A 669 24.11 1.37 29.43
CA GLY A 669 23.93 1.34 27.98
C GLY A 669 24.80 0.33 27.24
N LYS A 670 25.60 -0.47 27.93
CA LYS A 670 26.43 -1.51 27.32
C LYS A 670 25.53 -2.55 26.64
N SER A 671 25.89 -2.91 25.40
CA SER A 671 25.18 -3.98 24.68
C SER A 671 25.39 -5.31 25.39
N ARG A 672 24.30 -6.01 25.70
CA ARG A 672 24.32 -7.37 26.26
C ARG A 672 24.27 -8.41 25.15
N TRP A 673 23.33 -8.27 24.23
CA TRP A 673 23.16 -9.18 23.10
C TRP A 673 22.31 -8.53 21.98
N THR A 674 22.37 -9.13 20.78
CA THR A 674 21.49 -8.83 19.66
C THR A 674 20.98 -10.12 19.05
N ALA A 675 19.67 -10.26 18.91
CA ALA A 675 19.01 -11.38 18.26
C ALA A 675 18.24 -10.88 17.01
N HIS A 676 18.01 -11.76 16.04
CA HIS A 676 17.37 -11.37 14.77
C HIS A 676 16.16 -12.26 14.48
N THR A 677 15.05 -11.65 14.11
CA THR A 677 13.92 -12.30 13.45
C THR A 677 14.11 -12.28 11.92
N GLY A 678 13.17 -12.84 11.17
CA GLY A 678 13.22 -12.83 9.71
C GLY A 678 12.61 -11.59 9.05
N GLY A 679 12.06 -10.62 9.80
CA GLY A 679 11.39 -9.45 9.24
C GLY A 679 11.29 -8.27 10.19
N ALA A 680 10.82 -7.14 9.70
CA ALA A 680 10.67 -5.91 10.47
C ALA A 680 9.79 -6.10 11.71
N ILE A 681 10.18 -5.51 12.83
CA ILE A 681 9.43 -5.50 14.08
C ILE A 681 8.77 -4.13 14.23
N THR A 682 7.43 -4.14 14.33
CA THR A 682 6.61 -2.91 14.37
C THR A 682 6.33 -2.45 15.79
N TYR A 683 6.00 -3.38 16.69
CA TYR A 683 5.76 -3.10 18.11
C TYR A 683 6.89 -3.68 18.95
N PRO A 684 7.20 -3.05 20.10
CA PRO A 684 8.33 -3.47 20.91
C PRO A 684 8.14 -4.89 21.46
N PRO A 685 9.23 -5.54 21.89
CA PRO A 685 9.18 -6.81 22.59
C PRO A 685 8.35 -6.74 23.87
N THR A 686 7.83 -7.88 24.33
CA THR A 686 7.24 -8.04 25.64
C THR A 686 8.13 -8.94 26.49
N ILE A 687 8.52 -8.47 27.66
CA ILE A 687 9.32 -9.22 28.65
C ILE A 687 8.34 -9.89 29.61
N ALA A 688 8.45 -11.20 29.79
CA ALA A 688 7.71 -11.98 30.78
C ALA A 688 8.51 -13.22 31.18
N ASP A 689 8.58 -13.50 32.48
CA ASP A 689 9.17 -14.73 33.08
C ASP A 689 10.54 -15.13 32.50
N GLY A 690 11.46 -14.17 32.35
CA GLY A 690 12.78 -14.39 31.77
C GLY A 690 12.81 -14.58 30.28
N ARG A 691 11.70 -14.31 29.57
CA ARG A 691 11.54 -14.44 28.12
C ARG A 691 11.25 -13.12 27.48
N VAL A 692 11.56 -13.03 26.19
CA VAL A 692 11.31 -11.88 25.32
C VAL A 692 10.47 -12.33 24.14
N HIS A 693 9.22 -11.90 24.09
CA HIS A 693 8.26 -12.27 23.04
C HIS A 693 8.17 -11.16 21.99
N VAL A 694 8.23 -11.52 20.71
CA VAL A 694 8.31 -10.57 19.59
C VAL A 694 7.40 -11.00 18.45
N GLY A 695 6.59 -10.08 17.93
CA GLY A 695 5.89 -10.26 16.67
C GLY A 695 6.71 -9.67 15.52
N SER A 696 6.85 -10.43 14.44
CA SER A 696 7.71 -10.05 13.32
C SER A 696 6.99 -10.01 11.97
N GLY A 697 7.48 -9.17 11.09
CA GLY A 697 7.02 -9.02 9.71
C GLY A 697 7.22 -10.25 8.84
N ASP A 698 7.95 -11.26 9.32
CA ASP A 698 8.07 -12.57 8.67
C ASP A 698 6.83 -13.47 8.86
N GLY A 699 5.84 -13.01 9.63
CA GLY A 699 4.63 -13.78 9.96
C GLY A 699 4.80 -14.75 11.11
N ARG A 700 5.83 -14.55 11.96
CA ARG A 700 6.16 -15.40 13.08
C ARG A 700 6.11 -14.65 14.41
N ALA A 701 5.71 -15.35 15.46
CA ALA A 701 5.95 -14.97 16.85
C ALA A 701 7.22 -15.66 17.33
N TRP A 702 8.15 -14.89 17.89
CA TRP A 702 9.45 -15.34 18.36
C TRP A 702 9.54 -15.23 19.88
N CYS A 703 10.23 -16.16 20.50
CA CYS A 703 10.56 -16.10 21.92
C CYS A 703 12.07 -16.28 22.11
N PHE A 704 12.67 -15.31 22.80
CA PHE A 704 14.10 -15.31 23.13
C PHE A 704 14.28 -15.37 24.65
N GLU A 705 15.42 -15.87 25.08
CA GLU A 705 15.86 -15.80 26.48
C GLU A 705 16.31 -14.37 26.81
N LEU A 706 15.78 -13.77 27.87
CA LEU A 706 16.10 -12.39 28.27
C LEU A 706 17.59 -12.21 28.61
N ALA A 707 18.22 -13.20 29.23
CA ALA A 707 19.61 -13.11 29.65
C ALA A 707 20.61 -13.12 28.48
N THR A 708 20.35 -13.91 27.42
CA THR A 708 21.32 -14.26 26.38
C THR A 708 20.92 -13.88 24.97
N GLY A 709 19.62 -13.65 24.73
CA GLY A 709 19.06 -13.46 23.39
C GLY A 709 18.93 -14.75 22.58
N ARG A 710 19.21 -15.91 23.17
CA ARG A 710 19.07 -17.22 22.53
C ARG A 710 17.60 -17.49 22.18
N THR A 711 17.32 -17.98 20.98
CA THR A 711 15.96 -18.35 20.58
C THR A 711 15.49 -19.58 21.35
N LEU A 712 14.34 -19.49 21.99
CA LEU A 712 13.71 -20.58 22.71
C LEU A 712 12.71 -21.32 21.82
N TRP A 713 11.79 -20.60 21.23
CA TRP A 713 10.83 -21.13 20.27
C TRP A 713 10.44 -20.08 19.21
N CYS A 714 9.91 -20.57 18.09
CA CYS A 714 9.38 -19.76 17.01
C CYS A 714 8.09 -20.38 16.48
N PHE A 715 7.00 -19.61 16.47
CA PHE A 715 5.69 -20.04 15.97
C PHE A 715 5.32 -19.26 14.71
N ARG A 716 5.07 -19.97 13.59
CA ARG A 716 4.57 -19.36 12.35
C ARG A 716 3.07 -19.13 12.46
N ALA A 717 2.68 -17.90 12.79
CA ALA A 717 1.29 -17.45 12.86
C ALA A 717 0.67 -17.31 11.45
N ALA A 718 1.48 -16.96 10.45
CA ALA A 718 1.07 -16.92 9.05
C ALA A 718 0.65 -18.31 8.54
N PRO A 719 -0.47 -18.46 7.81
CA PRO A 719 -0.92 -19.73 7.27
C PRO A 719 0.05 -20.34 6.26
N LEU A 720 0.74 -19.50 5.49
CA LEU A 720 1.77 -19.89 4.54
C LEU A 720 3.05 -19.06 4.70
N GLU A 721 4.17 -19.64 4.32
CA GLU A 721 5.39 -18.88 4.05
C GLU A 721 5.25 -18.19 2.70
N ARG A 722 4.77 -16.94 2.73
CA ARG A 722 4.49 -16.15 1.54
C ARG A 722 4.81 -14.69 1.79
N ARG A 723 5.99 -14.26 1.32
CA ARG A 723 6.41 -12.87 1.40
C ARG A 723 6.00 -12.10 0.16
N ILE A 724 5.71 -10.82 0.36
CA ILE A 724 5.30 -9.85 -0.64
C ILE A 724 6.01 -8.51 -0.37
N PRO A 725 6.23 -7.66 -1.40
CA PRO A 725 6.66 -6.28 -1.20
C PRO A 725 5.55 -5.44 -0.56
N VAL A 726 5.90 -4.73 0.49
CA VAL A 726 5.03 -3.78 1.20
C VAL A 726 5.81 -2.49 1.41
N TYR A 727 5.52 -1.47 0.60
CA TYR A 727 6.15 -0.14 0.62
C TYR A 727 7.69 -0.18 0.65
N GLY A 728 8.28 -1.01 -0.21
CA GLY A 728 9.73 -1.16 -0.33
C GLY A 728 10.36 -2.15 0.65
N ARG A 729 9.58 -2.77 1.53
CA ARG A 729 10.02 -3.84 2.43
C ARG A 729 9.44 -5.18 2.02
N LEU A 730 10.13 -6.27 2.34
CA LEU A 730 9.66 -7.63 2.09
C LEU A 730 9.04 -8.21 3.38
N LEU A 731 7.71 -8.28 3.45
CA LEU A 731 6.94 -8.77 4.59
C LEU A 731 6.15 -10.03 4.22
N SER A 732 5.76 -10.80 5.23
CA SER A 732 4.72 -11.83 5.06
C SER A 732 3.41 -11.19 4.58
N THR A 733 2.58 -11.92 3.83
CA THR A 733 1.19 -11.53 3.59
C THR A 733 0.40 -11.43 4.90
N TRP A 734 0.83 -12.19 5.91
CA TRP A 734 0.28 -12.20 7.27
C TRP A 734 1.39 -11.90 8.29
N PRO A 735 1.92 -10.67 8.36
CA PRO A 735 2.89 -10.30 9.37
C PRO A 735 2.23 -10.33 10.76
N VAL A 736 3.00 -10.67 11.81
CA VAL A 736 2.54 -10.50 13.20
C VAL A 736 2.64 -9.03 13.57
N ALA A 737 1.80 -8.23 12.94
CA ALA A 737 1.83 -6.77 13.02
C ALA A 737 1.22 -6.20 14.30
N SER A 738 0.52 -7.02 15.09
CA SER A 738 -0.02 -6.64 16.42
C SER A 738 1.05 -6.55 17.51
N GLY A 739 2.26 -7.04 17.28
CA GLY A 739 3.18 -7.41 18.34
C GLY A 739 2.70 -8.63 19.11
N VAL A 740 3.34 -8.93 20.23
CA VAL A 740 2.94 -10.03 21.16
C VAL A 740 2.64 -9.42 22.53
N MET A 741 1.46 -9.72 23.06
CA MET A 741 1.04 -9.36 24.40
C MET A 741 1.06 -10.62 25.29
N VAL A 742 1.61 -10.54 26.49
CA VAL A 742 1.65 -11.68 27.42
C VAL A 742 0.85 -11.35 28.67
N ALA A 743 -0.05 -12.26 29.04
CA ALA A 743 -0.81 -12.20 30.28
C ALA A 743 -0.99 -13.63 30.85
N ASP A 744 -0.75 -13.81 32.12
CA ASP A 744 -0.98 -15.06 32.90
C ASP A 744 -0.41 -16.30 32.17
N GLY A 745 0.83 -16.21 31.71
CA GLY A 745 1.52 -17.30 31.02
C GLY A 745 1.02 -17.59 29.58
N VAL A 746 0.20 -16.73 29.02
CA VAL A 746 -0.34 -16.83 27.66
C VAL A 746 0.14 -15.68 26.79
N ALA A 747 0.67 -15.98 25.61
CA ALA A 747 1.12 -15.02 24.61
C ALA A 747 0.04 -14.85 23.51
N TYR A 748 -0.48 -13.64 23.36
CA TYR A 748 -1.50 -13.29 22.36
C TYR A 748 -0.89 -12.57 21.20
N CYS A 749 -1.22 -12.97 19.97
CA CYS A 749 -0.77 -12.31 18.76
C CYS A 749 -1.80 -12.42 17.62
N ALA A 750 -1.72 -11.49 16.66
CA ALA A 750 -2.54 -11.51 15.45
C ALA A 750 -1.66 -11.34 14.22
N ALA A 751 -1.86 -12.21 13.23
CA ALA A 751 -1.20 -12.19 11.94
C ALA A 751 -2.17 -11.79 10.83
N GLY A 752 -1.79 -10.81 10.01
CA GLY A 752 -2.57 -10.29 8.89
C GLY A 752 -2.21 -8.84 8.56
N ILE A 753 -2.71 -8.37 7.43
CA ILE A 753 -2.71 -6.96 7.02
C ILE A 753 -4.15 -6.49 6.86
N ILE A 754 -4.92 -7.21 6.08
CA ILE A 754 -6.26 -6.85 5.64
C ILE A 754 -7.17 -8.07 5.64
N CYS A 755 -8.44 -7.86 5.95
CA CYS A 755 -9.42 -8.95 6.14
C CYS A 755 -9.58 -9.88 4.94
N HIS A 756 -9.43 -9.40 3.70
CA HIS A 756 -9.58 -10.27 2.53
C HIS A 756 -8.44 -11.28 2.33
N ASP A 757 -7.31 -11.11 2.99
CA ASP A 757 -6.22 -12.10 3.01
C ASP A 757 -6.42 -13.15 4.13
N GLY A 758 -7.43 -12.98 4.98
CA GLY A 758 -7.61 -13.72 6.21
C GLY A 758 -6.91 -13.06 7.40
N THR A 759 -7.45 -13.30 8.59
CA THR A 759 -6.90 -12.79 9.85
C THR A 759 -6.79 -13.95 10.84
N HIS A 760 -5.60 -14.15 11.38
CA HIS A 760 -5.26 -15.28 12.24
C HIS A 760 -4.85 -14.79 13.62
N VAL A 761 -5.64 -15.10 14.63
CA VAL A 761 -5.41 -14.67 16.02
C VAL A 761 -5.14 -15.90 16.88
N TYR A 762 -4.10 -15.79 17.70
CA TYR A 762 -3.64 -16.91 18.54
C TYR A 762 -3.47 -16.51 19.98
N ALA A 763 -3.77 -17.46 20.88
CA ALA A 763 -3.22 -17.53 22.21
C ALA A 763 -2.28 -18.72 22.25
N LEU A 764 -1.03 -18.46 22.60
CA LEU A 764 0.02 -19.46 22.71
C LEU A 764 0.46 -19.58 24.15
N ASP A 765 0.84 -20.76 24.58
CA ASP A 765 1.56 -20.93 25.85
C ASP A 765 2.86 -20.11 25.79
N ALA A 766 3.04 -19.15 26.67
CA ALA A 766 4.18 -18.24 26.64
C ALA A 766 5.53 -18.94 26.85
N THR A 767 5.52 -20.10 27.53
CA THR A 767 6.71 -20.88 27.81
C THR A 767 7.12 -21.75 26.63
N THR A 768 6.16 -22.42 25.99
CA THR A 768 6.42 -23.49 25.03
C THR A 768 6.07 -23.10 23.57
N GLY A 769 5.31 -22.03 23.37
CA GLY A 769 4.79 -21.63 22.06
C GLY A 769 3.62 -22.48 21.55
N LYS A 770 3.12 -23.46 22.34
CA LYS A 770 2.01 -24.34 21.95
C LYS A 770 0.69 -23.57 21.89
N ILE A 771 -0.19 -23.99 20.96
CA ILE A 771 -1.48 -23.34 20.77
C ILE A 771 -2.41 -23.65 21.95
N ARG A 772 -2.91 -22.59 22.61
CA ARG A 772 -3.99 -22.66 23.61
C ARG A 772 -5.35 -22.53 22.93
N TRP A 773 -5.48 -21.55 22.07
CA TRP A 773 -6.62 -21.39 21.15
C TRP A 773 -6.21 -20.61 19.89
N GLN A 774 -7.01 -20.70 18.84
CA GLN A 774 -6.85 -20.00 17.58
C GLN A 774 -8.18 -19.51 17.03
N ASN A 775 -8.14 -18.38 16.31
CA ASN A 775 -9.29 -17.85 15.56
C ASN A 775 -8.82 -17.46 14.16
N ASN A 776 -9.27 -18.18 13.13
CA ASN A 776 -8.90 -17.99 11.75
C ASN A 776 -10.07 -17.49 10.88
N GLN A 777 -11.24 -17.27 11.49
CA GLN A 777 -12.48 -16.93 10.79
C GLN A 777 -12.85 -15.45 10.87
N SER A 778 -12.22 -14.68 11.77
CA SER A 778 -12.60 -13.28 12.00
C SER A 778 -12.28 -12.33 10.83
N GLY A 779 -11.46 -12.72 9.88
CA GLY A 779 -11.27 -12.03 8.61
C GLY A 779 -12.54 -12.00 7.74
N ASN A 780 -13.46 -12.97 7.94
CA ASN A 780 -14.74 -13.05 7.25
C ASN A 780 -15.89 -13.32 8.23
N LEU A 781 -16.48 -12.26 8.78
CA LEU A 781 -17.59 -12.32 9.74
C LEU A 781 -18.97 -12.40 9.10
N LEU A 782 -19.07 -12.27 7.77
CA LEU A 782 -20.35 -12.37 7.06
C LEU A 782 -20.58 -13.74 6.43
N GLY A 783 -19.56 -14.58 6.36
CA GLY A 783 -19.62 -15.86 5.65
C GLY A 783 -19.70 -15.71 4.13
N GLU A 784 -19.89 -16.81 3.41
CA GLU A 784 -20.17 -16.87 1.97
C GLU A 784 -19.29 -15.97 1.08
N ASP A 785 -17.96 -16.12 1.09
CA ASP A 785 -17.02 -15.40 0.21
C ASP A 785 -17.02 -13.87 0.31
N GLU A 786 -17.58 -13.30 1.35
CA GLU A 786 -17.64 -11.85 1.54
C GLU A 786 -16.47 -11.31 2.35
N SER A 787 -15.30 -11.58 2.19
CA SER A 787 -14.05 -11.04 2.82
C SER A 787 -14.22 -9.75 3.67
N VAL A 788 -15.25 -9.74 4.55
CA VAL A 788 -15.65 -8.60 5.37
C VAL A 788 -15.48 -8.95 6.84
N GLY A 789 -14.45 -8.41 7.47
CA GLY A 789 -14.14 -8.75 8.85
C GLY A 789 -13.02 -7.92 9.45
N VAL A 790 -12.32 -8.53 10.38
CA VAL A 790 -11.20 -7.94 11.11
C VAL A 790 -9.95 -7.93 10.24
N SER A 791 -9.24 -6.79 10.23
CA SER A 791 -7.88 -6.63 9.71
C SER A 791 -6.91 -6.51 10.89
N VAL A 792 -5.60 -6.55 10.64
CA VAL A 792 -4.58 -6.28 11.67
C VAL A 792 -3.92 -4.94 11.36
N GLN A 793 -4.37 -3.88 12.03
CA GLN A 793 -3.97 -2.50 11.75
C GLN A 793 -3.36 -1.77 12.96
N GLY A 794 -3.01 -2.52 14.00
CA GLY A 794 -2.39 -2.00 15.19
C GLY A 794 -2.27 -3.05 16.30
N HIS A 795 -1.91 -2.59 17.49
CA HIS A 795 -1.61 -3.46 18.62
C HIS A 795 -2.86 -4.03 19.34
N MET A 796 -2.60 -4.90 20.31
CA MET A 796 -3.61 -5.46 21.20
C MET A 796 -3.63 -4.76 22.56
N LEU A 797 -4.81 -4.81 23.22
CA LEU A 797 -5.05 -4.35 24.57
C LEU A 797 -5.95 -5.36 25.31
N LEU A 798 -5.62 -5.68 26.57
CA LEU A 798 -6.42 -6.56 27.42
C LEU A 798 -7.24 -5.74 28.42
N HIS A 799 -8.54 -5.96 28.44
CA HIS A 799 -9.44 -5.35 29.40
C HIS A 799 -10.69 -6.21 29.61
N ASP A 800 -11.05 -6.42 30.86
CA ASP A 800 -12.28 -7.10 31.31
C ASP A 800 -12.53 -8.46 30.61
N GLY A 801 -11.50 -9.33 30.61
CA GLY A 801 -11.58 -10.65 29.99
C GLY A 801 -11.70 -10.64 28.47
N ILE A 802 -11.44 -9.50 27.82
CA ILE A 802 -11.51 -9.31 26.38
C ILE A 802 -10.16 -8.85 25.84
N VAL A 803 -9.66 -9.55 24.82
CA VAL A 803 -8.56 -9.10 23.99
C VAL A 803 -9.10 -8.18 22.90
N HIS A 804 -8.72 -6.90 22.95
CA HIS A 804 -9.05 -5.92 21.92
C HIS A 804 -7.91 -5.84 20.90
N LEU A 805 -8.24 -5.76 19.61
CA LEU A 805 -7.30 -5.59 18.51
C LEU A 805 -7.70 -4.38 17.65
N ALA A 806 -6.75 -3.55 17.23
CA ALA A 806 -6.97 -2.51 16.25
C ALA A 806 -7.24 -3.13 14.87
N GLY A 807 -8.51 -3.29 14.52
CA GLY A 807 -9.01 -4.18 13.45
C GLY A 807 -9.24 -3.51 12.09
N GLY A 808 -8.80 -2.27 11.87
CA GLY A 808 -8.92 -1.57 10.59
C GLY A 808 -10.23 -0.80 10.41
N ASN A 809 -10.68 -0.62 9.16
CA ASN A 809 -11.81 0.24 8.84
C ASN A 809 -13.16 -0.50 8.75
N VAL A 810 -13.19 -1.79 8.96
CA VAL A 810 -14.42 -2.60 8.91
C VAL A 810 -14.87 -2.97 10.31
N VAL A 811 -14.01 -3.58 11.10
CA VAL A 811 -14.26 -3.98 12.49
C VAL A 811 -13.13 -3.46 13.36
N SER A 812 -13.42 -2.45 14.19
CA SER A 812 -12.39 -1.88 15.08
C SER A 812 -13.01 -1.09 16.26
N PRO A 813 -12.54 -1.32 17.51
CA PRO A 813 -11.66 -2.41 17.86
C PRO A 813 -12.34 -3.77 17.68
N ALA A 814 -11.57 -4.75 17.21
CA ALA A 814 -12.02 -6.14 17.24
C ALA A 814 -11.94 -6.66 18.68
N LYS A 815 -12.83 -7.58 19.04
CA LYS A 815 -12.97 -8.11 20.41
C LYS A 815 -12.95 -9.62 20.38
N TYR A 816 -12.08 -10.20 21.19
CA TYR A 816 -11.97 -11.66 21.35
C TYR A 816 -12.12 -12.05 22.80
N ASP A 817 -12.92 -13.07 23.07
CA ASP A 817 -13.00 -13.67 24.39
C ASP A 817 -11.63 -14.23 24.79
N LEU A 818 -11.15 -13.85 25.97
CA LEU A 818 -9.80 -14.17 26.44
C LEU A 818 -9.55 -15.68 26.56
N LYS A 819 -10.57 -16.45 26.94
CA LYS A 819 -10.46 -17.88 27.21
C LYS A 819 -10.63 -18.75 25.96
N THR A 820 -11.54 -18.37 25.10
CA THR A 820 -11.96 -19.20 23.96
C THR A 820 -11.47 -18.70 22.60
N GLY A 821 -11.02 -17.44 22.49
CA GLY A 821 -10.65 -16.80 21.23
C GLY A 821 -11.82 -16.49 20.31
N LYS A 822 -13.07 -16.67 20.77
CA LYS A 822 -14.26 -16.35 19.97
C LYS A 822 -14.29 -14.84 19.66
N CYS A 823 -14.45 -14.49 18.38
CA CYS A 823 -14.69 -13.10 18.00
C CYS A 823 -16.09 -12.68 18.46
N LEU A 824 -16.16 -11.63 19.27
CA LEU A 824 -17.39 -11.11 19.87
C LEU A 824 -18.10 -10.06 18.99
N ASN A 825 -17.44 -9.60 17.93
CA ASN A 825 -18.03 -8.67 16.97
C ASN A 825 -19.00 -9.41 16.07
N GLN A 826 -20.18 -8.82 15.87
CA GLN A 826 -21.18 -9.32 14.94
C GLN A 826 -21.46 -8.27 13.87
N LEU A 827 -21.46 -8.68 12.62
CA LEU A 827 -21.90 -7.86 11.49
C LEU A 827 -23.28 -8.32 11.05
N SER A 828 -24.16 -7.36 10.76
CA SER A 828 -25.49 -7.69 10.23
C SER A 828 -25.37 -8.20 8.81
N GLN A 829 -25.98 -9.34 8.53
CA GLN A 829 -26.11 -9.87 7.16
C GLN A 829 -27.14 -9.08 6.33
N LYS A 830 -28.01 -8.29 6.95
CA LYS A 830 -28.95 -7.41 6.24
C LYS A 830 -28.14 -6.28 5.57
N PRO A 831 -28.19 -6.14 4.23
CA PRO A 831 -27.36 -5.20 3.49
C PRO A 831 -27.42 -3.76 4.03
N ASP A 832 -28.59 -3.28 4.39
CA ASP A 832 -28.78 -1.91 4.87
C ASP A 832 -28.21 -1.68 6.27
N LYS A 833 -28.35 -2.66 7.17
CA LYS A 833 -27.87 -2.55 8.54
C LYS A 833 -26.34 -2.74 8.65
N SER A 834 -25.76 -3.63 7.86
CA SER A 834 -24.30 -3.79 7.79
C SER A 834 -23.64 -2.56 7.18
N LEU A 835 -24.29 -1.87 6.24
CA LEU A 835 -23.85 -0.62 5.67
C LEU A 835 -23.81 0.50 6.71
N ASP A 836 -24.81 0.58 7.60
CA ASP A 836 -24.86 1.55 8.68
C ASP A 836 -23.82 1.27 9.77
N ASP A 837 -23.59 0.01 10.12
CA ASP A 837 -22.56 -0.38 11.08
C ASP A 837 -21.16 -0.10 10.51
N HIS A 838 -20.92 -0.38 9.25
CA HIS A 838 -19.70 -0.03 8.54
C HIS A 838 -19.48 1.50 8.48
N TRP A 839 -20.54 2.27 8.24
CA TRP A 839 -20.49 3.73 8.23
C TRP A 839 -20.19 4.31 9.62
N LYS A 840 -20.79 3.76 10.67
CA LYS A 840 -20.53 4.16 12.06
C LYS A 840 -19.08 3.86 12.46
N MET A 841 -18.56 2.69 12.14
CA MET A 841 -17.17 2.32 12.40
C MET A 841 -16.17 3.16 11.61
N GLN A 842 -16.48 3.51 10.38
CA GLN A 842 -15.62 4.42 9.59
C GLN A 842 -15.48 5.81 10.20
N ARG A 843 -16.42 6.24 11.01
CA ARG A 843 -16.37 7.53 11.70
C ARG A 843 -15.66 7.49 13.04
N SER A 844 -15.68 6.37 13.76
CA SER A 844 -15.29 6.30 15.17
C SER A 844 -14.27 5.23 15.52
N GLY A 845 -14.02 4.25 14.67
CA GLY A 845 -13.29 3.03 15.03
C GLY A 845 -11.93 2.83 14.35
N ARG A 846 -11.38 3.83 13.65
CA ARG A 846 -10.12 3.67 12.93
C ARG A 846 -8.92 4.12 13.76
N GLY A 847 -7.83 3.38 13.67
CA GLY A 847 -6.57 3.71 14.29
C GLY A 847 -5.73 2.49 14.56
N SER A 848 -4.49 2.71 14.97
CA SER A 848 -3.56 1.67 15.42
C SER A 848 -3.39 1.64 16.94
N GLU A 849 -3.83 2.70 17.62
CA GLU A 849 -3.58 2.91 19.05
C GLU A 849 -4.85 2.69 19.87
N LEU A 850 -4.84 1.68 20.71
CA LEU A 850 -5.88 1.40 21.70
C LEU A 850 -5.51 2.04 23.04
N PHE A 851 -6.51 2.57 23.73
CA PHE A 851 -6.38 3.22 25.03
C PHE A 851 -7.48 2.74 25.96
N LEU A 852 -7.13 2.52 27.23
CA LEU A 852 -8.12 2.32 28.29
C LEU A 852 -8.28 3.63 29.05
N VAL A 853 -9.48 4.19 29.03
CA VAL A 853 -9.83 5.39 29.78
C VAL A 853 -11.27 5.28 30.27
N GLU A 854 -11.50 5.63 31.56
CA GLU A 854 -12.81 5.53 32.19
C GLU A 854 -13.48 4.15 31.98
N ASN A 855 -12.70 3.10 32.12
CA ASN A 855 -13.13 1.71 31.94
C ASN A 855 -13.68 1.40 30.54
N LYS A 856 -13.27 2.17 29.51
CA LYS A 856 -13.68 1.98 28.11
C LYS A 856 -12.49 1.95 27.18
N VAL A 857 -12.52 1.06 26.20
CA VAL A 857 -11.50 1.00 25.17
C VAL A 857 -11.83 2.00 24.07
N ALA A 858 -10.93 2.95 23.86
CA ALA A 858 -10.93 3.92 22.77
C ALA A 858 -9.85 3.58 21.75
N ILE A 859 -9.99 4.08 20.53
CA ILE A 859 -9.01 3.89 19.45
C ILE A 859 -8.67 5.23 18.80
N ALA A 860 -7.38 5.44 18.50
CA ALA A 860 -6.88 6.64 17.83
C ALA A 860 -5.63 6.33 16.99
N GLY A 861 -4.98 7.39 16.47
CA GLY A 861 -3.76 7.27 15.67
C GLY A 861 -4.00 6.83 14.22
N ASP A 862 -2.95 6.79 13.44
CA ASP A 862 -2.99 6.34 12.06
C ASP A 862 -2.94 4.81 11.99
N MET A 863 -3.66 4.19 11.07
CA MET A 863 -3.55 2.74 10.83
C MET A 863 -2.18 2.39 10.23
N LEU A 864 -1.68 1.18 10.48
CA LEU A 864 -0.32 0.77 10.07
C LEU A 864 -0.06 0.87 8.56
N TYR A 865 -1.05 0.51 7.76
CA TYR A 865 -0.93 0.45 6.29
C TYR A 865 -1.71 1.56 5.58
N SER A 866 -2.18 2.56 6.32
CA SER A 866 -2.90 3.71 5.82
C SER A 866 -2.49 4.96 6.59
N ALA A 867 -2.08 6.00 5.89
CA ALA A 867 -1.71 7.28 6.52
C ALA A 867 -2.94 8.14 6.89
N LYS A 868 -4.11 7.55 7.09
CA LYS A 868 -5.31 8.29 7.45
C LYS A 868 -5.47 8.37 8.94
N THR A 869 -5.45 9.59 9.46
CA THR A 869 -5.88 9.87 10.82
C THR A 869 -7.39 9.64 10.94
N PRO A 870 -7.86 8.79 11.82
CA PRO A 870 -9.29 8.55 12.02
C PRO A 870 -9.98 9.79 12.59
N GLY A 871 -11.29 9.78 12.53
CA GLY A 871 -12.11 10.70 13.30
C GLY A 871 -11.88 10.52 14.81
N PRO A 872 -12.27 11.50 15.62
CA PRO A 872 -12.04 11.45 17.05
C PRO A 872 -12.72 10.25 17.71
N PRO A 873 -12.06 9.58 18.65
CA PRO A 873 -12.75 8.62 19.49
C PRO A 873 -13.77 9.37 20.36
N SER A 874 -15.02 9.00 20.20
CA SER A 874 -16.17 9.42 21.03
C SER A 874 -16.04 10.77 21.76
N ARG A 875 -15.84 10.78 23.07
CA ARG A 875 -15.76 11.98 23.93
C ARG A 875 -14.45 12.77 23.78
N TYR A 876 -13.34 12.12 23.47
CA TYR A 876 -12.02 12.72 23.44
C TYR A 876 -11.49 12.86 22.01
N MET A 877 -11.37 14.09 21.51
CA MET A 877 -10.76 14.43 20.23
C MET A 877 -9.22 14.40 20.34
N ALA A 878 -8.62 13.21 20.57
CA ALA A 878 -7.23 13.11 20.95
C ALA A 878 -6.47 12.02 20.14
N LYS A 879 -5.20 12.28 19.83
CA LYS A 879 -4.22 11.28 19.38
C LYS A 879 -3.57 10.54 20.56
N TYR A 880 -3.48 11.21 21.71
CA TYR A 880 -2.91 10.69 22.96
C TYR A 880 -3.98 10.74 24.02
N LEU A 881 -4.20 9.64 24.67
CA LEU A 881 -5.18 9.51 25.73
C LEU A 881 -4.61 8.61 26.83
N LEU A 882 -4.39 9.16 28.02
CA LEU A 882 -3.79 8.47 29.15
C LEU A 882 -4.62 8.71 30.40
N GLN A 883 -4.72 7.69 31.25
CA GLN A 883 -5.29 7.82 32.55
C GLN A 883 -4.32 7.25 33.60
N ALA A 884 -4.12 7.96 34.68
CA ALA A 884 -3.35 7.44 35.80
C ALA A 884 -4.04 6.23 36.44
N ASN A 885 -3.25 5.32 37.03
CA ASN A 885 -3.80 4.14 37.70
C ASN A 885 -4.74 4.53 38.84
N SER A 886 -4.53 5.70 39.45
CA SER A 886 -5.43 6.29 40.47
C SER A 886 -6.80 6.73 39.88
N GLY A 887 -6.90 6.86 38.58
CA GLY A 887 -8.11 7.27 37.89
C GLY A 887 -8.38 8.80 37.87
N ASP A 888 -7.65 9.57 38.67
CA ASP A 888 -7.87 11.02 38.90
C ASP A 888 -7.18 11.95 37.92
N VAL A 889 -6.23 11.45 37.13
CA VAL A 889 -5.50 12.20 36.11
C VAL A 889 -5.80 11.64 34.74
N ILE A 890 -6.44 12.44 33.91
CA ILE A 890 -6.65 12.11 32.50
C ILE A 890 -5.91 13.14 31.64
N ILE A 891 -5.00 12.67 30.80
CA ILE A 891 -4.28 13.48 29.83
C ILE A 891 -4.79 13.15 28.44
N GLN A 892 -5.22 14.16 27.72
CA GLN A 892 -5.54 14.06 26.29
C GLN A 892 -4.68 14.98 25.48
N GLY A 893 -4.30 14.59 24.26
CA GLY A 893 -3.41 15.37 23.42
C GLY A 893 -3.64 15.21 21.94
N THR A 894 -3.29 16.24 21.21
CA THR A 894 -3.07 16.22 19.76
C THR A 894 -1.57 16.39 19.49
N ASP A 895 -1.17 16.50 18.22
CA ASP A 895 0.22 16.81 17.89
C ASP A 895 0.71 18.14 18.53
N LYS A 896 -0.18 19.09 18.71
CA LYS A 896 0.15 20.46 19.11
C LYS A 896 -0.35 20.88 20.48
N THR A 897 -1.18 20.09 21.11
CA THR A 897 -1.85 20.48 22.35
C THR A 897 -1.98 19.30 23.29
N LEU A 898 -1.59 19.49 24.53
CA LEU A 898 -1.78 18.56 25.64
C LEU A 898 -2.71 19.20 26.66
N LEU A 899 -3.70 18.44 27.14
CA LEU A 899 -4.70 18.90 28.11
C LEU A 899 -4.75 17.93 29.28
N ARG A 900 -4.80 18.43 30.51
CA ARG A 900 -5.36 17.70 31.64
C ARG A 900 -6.82 18.01 31.75
N VAL A 901 -7.64 16.97 31.80
CA VAL A 901 -9.10 17.10 31.93
C VAL A 901 -9.59 16.49 33.24
N ASP A 902 -10.65 17.06 33.77
CA ASP A 902 -11.32 16.53 34.95
C ASP A 902 -12.08 15.22 34.54
N PRO A 903 -11.89 14.10 35.23
CA PRO A 903 -12.67 12.88 35.00
C PRO A 903 -14.17 13.09 35.23
N LYS A 904 -14.55 14.04 36.12
CA LYS A 904 -15.95 14.41 36.32
C LYS A 904 -16.39 15.40 35.24
N LYS A 905 -17.60 15.19 34.74
CA LYS A 905 -18.23 16.18 33.84
C LYS A 905 -18.65 17.39 34.64
N GLY A 906 -18.51 18.59 34.05
CA GLY A 906 -19.16 19.79 34.58
C GLY A 906 -20.69 19.68 34.58
N GLU A 907 -21.37 20.54 35.27
CA GLU A 907 -22.84 20.62 35.33
C GLU A 907 -23.48 20.79 33.95
N ASP A 908 -22.74 21.40 33.00
CA ASP A 908 -23.13 21.55 31.60
C ASP A 908 -22.89 20.28 30.73
N GLY A 909 -22.46 19.15 31.35
CA GLY A 909 -22.13 17.91 30.68
C GLY A 909 -20.82 17.94 29.88
N LYS A 910 -20.07 19.06 29.86
CA LYS A 910 -18.80 19.20 29.15
C LYS A 910 -17.62 18.75 30.00
N THR A 911 -16.54 18.36 29.35
CA THR A 911 -15.28 18.05 30.01
C THR A 911 -14.56 19.31 30.43
N LYS A 912 -14.28 19.46 31.75
CA LYS A 912 -13.53 20.60 32.28
C LYS A 912 -12.04 20.44 32.00
N VAL A 913 -11.42 21.43 31.40
CA VAL A 913 -9.96 21.49 31.20
C VAL A 913 -9.34 22.10 32.45
N LEU A 914 -8.43 21.37 33.11
CA LEU A 914 -7.73 21.84 34.32
C LEU A 914 -6.48 22.64 33.93
N TRP A 915 -5.73 22.18 32.92
CA TRP A 915 -4.65 22.95 32.33
C TRP A 915 -4.46 22.57 30.85
N LYS A 916 -3.78 23.44 30.10
CA LYS A 916 -3.49 23.29 28.67
C LYS A 916 -2.03 23.66 28.40
N ASP A 917 -1.35 22.82 27.61
CA ASP A 917 -0.03 23.09 27.04
C ASP A 917 -0.09 23.06 25.51
N SER A 918 0.46 24.09 24.88
CA SER A 918 0.58 24.20 23.41
C SER A 918 2.02 24.54 23.01
N SER A 919 3.00 24.21 23.83
CA SER A 919 4.41 24.51 23.57
C SER A 919 5.03 23.66 22.46
N PHE A 920 4.48 22.48 22.17
CA PHE A 920 4.99 21.61 21.13
C PHE A 920 4.41 21.94 19.75
N ALA A 921 5.25 21.93 18.73
CA ALA A 921 4.83 21.90 17.33
C ALA A 921 4.38 20.50 16.91
N ARG A 922 5.01 19.46 17.51
CA ARG A 922 4.69 18.05 17.29
C ARG A 922 4.99 17.22 18.53
N THR A 923 3.98 16.62 19.13
CA THR A 923 4.10 15.63 20.21
C THR A 923 4.26 14.24 19.61
N GLN A 924 5.19 13.43 20.12
CA GLN A 924 5.45 12.06 19.65
C GLN A 924 5.17 11.01 20.72
N ALA A 925 5.46 11.28 21.98
CA ALA A 925 5.21 10.37 23.07
C ALA A 925 4.84 11.12 24.36
N VAL A 926 3.99 10.50 25.17
CA VAL A 926 3.57 11.00 26.50
C VAL A 926 3.57 9.86 27.48
N VAL A 927 4.16 10.08 28.65
CA VAL A 927 4.19 9.12 29.76
C VAL A 927 3.74 9.84 31.03
N LEU A 928 2.94 9.15 31.83
CA LEU A 928 2.48 9.62 33.13
C LEU A 928 3.23 8.88 34.23
N SER A 929 4.13 9.57 34.93
CA SER A 929 4.83 9.07 36.12
C SER A 929 4.15 9.54 37.40
N ALA A 930 4.56 9.00 38.56
CA ALA A 930 3.98 9.39 39.82
C ALA A 930 4.08 10.90 40.16
N ASN A 931 5.04 11.59 39.58
CA ASN A 931 5.30 13.01 39.86
C ASN A 931 5.40 13.92 38.62
N ALA A 932 5.24 13.39 37.40
CA ALA A 932 5.41 14.16 36.18
C ALA A 932 4.59 13.63 35.01
N VAL A 933 4.14 14.53 34.14
CA VAL A 933 3.74 14.25 32.76
C VAL A 933 4.96 14.50 31.90
N ILE A 934 5.52 13.45 31.30
CA ILE A 934 6.74 13.50 30.48
C ILE A 934 6.30 13.49 29.02
N VAL A 935 6.75 14.49 28.26
CA VAL A 935 6.40 14.68 26.86
C VAL A 935 7.66 14.69 26.01
N ALA A 936 7.74 13.83 25.02
CA ALA A 936 8.78 13.85 24.01
C ALA A 936 8.20 14.32 22.67
N GLY A 937 8.90 15.23 21.98
CA GLY A 937 8.40 15.80 20.75
C GLY A 937 9.33 16.86 20.15
N GLU A 938 8.77 17.75 19.35
CA GLU A 938 9.49 18.83 18.72
C GLU A 938 8.86 20.18 19.10
N LEU A 939 9.65 21.07 19.65
CA LEU A 939 9.29 22.46 19.92
C LEU A 939 9.32 23.28 18.61
N PRO A 940 8.62 24.41 18.54
CA PRO A 940 8.70 25.32 17.40
C PRO A 940 10.12 25.77 17.12
N ALA A 941 10.39 26.06 15.86
CA ALA A 941 11.64 26.66 15.42
C ALA A 941 11.84 28.05 16.08
N LEU A 942 13.10 28.42 16.29
CA LEU A 942 13.45 29.75 16.82
C LEU A 942 13.28 30.85 15.77
N LYS A 943 13.41 30.52 14.49
CA LYS A 943 13.22 31.43 13.35
C LYS A 943 12.10 30.91 12.46
N LYS A 944 11.38 31.80 11.78
CA LYS A 944 10.39 31.43 10.78
C LYS A 944 11.07 30.56 9.71
N ASP A 945 10.44 29.43 9.38
CA ASP A 945 10.94 28.43 8.44
C ASP A 945 12.24 27.68 8.87
N GLY A 946 12.68 27.83 10.12
CA GLY A 946 13.77 27.04 10.68
C GLY A 946 13.35 25.62 11.07
N PRO A 947 14.32 24.73 11.41
CA PRO A 947 14.04 23.37 11.86
C PRO A 947 13.34 23.37 13.23
N LEU A 948 12.41 22.42 13.42
CA LEU A 948 11.83 22.15 14.72
C LEU A 948 12.92 21.64 15.68
N ARG A 949 12.74 21.86 16.98
CA ARG A 949 13.72 21.53 18.03
C ARG A 949 13.27 20.29 18.81
N PRO A 950 13.90 19.13 18.63
CA PRO A 950 13.60 17.93 19.40
C PRO A 950 13.84 18.16 20.89
N ALA A 951 12.88 17.78 21.73
CA ALA A 951 12.95 18.01 23.16
C ALA A 951 12.16 16.95 23.96
N LEU A 952 12.63 16.76 25.21
CA LEU A 952 11.96 16.02 26.26
C LEU A 952 11.62 17.01 27.36
N VAL A 953 10.35 17.09 27.77
CA VAL A 953 9.88 18.05 28.77
C VAL A 953 9.04 17.30 29.82
N ALA A 954 9.34 17.55 31.11
CA ALA A 954 8.46 17.11 32.19
C ALA A 954 7.63 18.26 32.71
N ARG A 955 6.40 17.98 33.04
CA ARG A 955 5.44 18.92 33.61
C ARG A 955 4.84 18.39 34.88
N ASN A 956 4.54 19.29 35.77
CA ASN A 956 3.78 18.98 36.98
C ASN A 956 2.37 18.50 36.58
N PRO A 957 1.92 17.33 37.00
CA PRO A 957 0.61 16.80 36.63
C PRO A 957 -0.55 17.63 37.19
N VAL A 958 -0.34 18.43 38.26
CA VAL A 958 -1.40 19.21 38.92
C VAL A 958 -1.69 20.50 38.15
N ASP A 959 -0.68 21.34 37.89
CA ASP A 959 -0.81 22.68 37.33
C ASP A 959 -0.23 22.88 35.92
N GLY A 960 0.41 21.82 35.33
CA GLY A 960 0.99 21.83 34.00
C GLY A 960 2.29 22.63 33.86
N LYS A 961 2.84 23.21 34.96
CA LYS A 961 4.08 23.94 34.92
C LYS A 961 5.27 23.05 34.53
N PRO A 962 6.22 23.55 33.73
CA PRO A 962 7.42 22.80 33.40
C PRO A 962 8.28 22.53 34.64
N LEU A 963 8.69 21.27 34.81
CA LEU A 963 9.61 20.87 35.87
C LEU A 963 11.06 20.91 35.37
N TRP A 964 11.29 20.40 34.20
CA TRP A 964 12.57 20.41 33.51
C TRP A 964 12.39 20.16 32.00
N ALA A 965 13.42 20.49 31.21
CA ALA A 965 13.49 20.23 29.78
C ALA A 965 14.90 19.77 29.40
N GLN A 966 14.99 18.85 28.43
CA GLN A 966 16.23 18.34 27.83
C GLN A 966 16.13 18.44 26.32
N ALA A 967 17.19 18.95 25.68
CA ALA A 967 17.30 18.89 24.22
C ALA A 967 17.60 17.46 23.78
N LEU A 968 17.03 17.05 22.66
CA LEU A 968 17.30 15.74 22.06
C LEU A 968 18.10 15.91 20.78
N PRO A 969 19.03 14.98 20.45
CA PRO A 969 19.88 15.07 19.26
C PRO A 969 19.14 14.81 17.95
N ALA A 970 17.95 14.18 18.00
CA ALA A 970 17.05 13.92 16.88
C ALA A 970 15.61 13.83 17.36
N PRO A 971 14.60 13.95 16.48
CA PRO A 971 13.20 13.78 16.87
C PRO A 971 12.93 12.42 17.51
N PRO A 972 12.08 12.35 18.58
CA PRO A 972 11.73 11.10 19.18
C PRO A 972 10.83 10.25 18.28
N GLN A 973 10.95 8.92 18.39
CA GLN A 973 10.06 7.97 17.74
C GLN A 973 8.65 8.06 18.36
N LYS A 974 7.63 7.74 17.58
CA LYS A 974 6.24 7.69 18.06
C LYS A 974 6.12 6.67 19.22
N TRP A 975 5.60 7.12 20.38
CA TRP A 975 5.56 6.36 21.63
C TRP A 975 6.93 5.88 22.14
N GLY A 976 8.03 6.38 21.58
CA GLY A 976 9.39 5.98 21.87
C GLY A 976 9.92 6.44 23.22
N LEU A 977 9.15 6.28 24.29
CA LEU A 977 9.45 6.74 25.64
C LEU A 977 9.06 5.69 26.68
N ALA A 978 9.96 5.37 27.59
CA ALA A 978 9.74 4.51 28.75
C ALA A 978 10.43 5.07 29.99
N VAL A 979 9.96 4.65 31.16
CA VAL A 979 10.58 4.94 32.47
C VAL A 979 10.92 3.62 33.11
N ASP A 980 12.17 3.41 33.52
CA ASP A 980 12.58 2.18 34.21
C ASP A 980 12.28 2.23 35.74
N ARG A 981 12.47 1.11 36.43
CA ARG A 981 12.21 1.01 37.85
C ARG A 981 13.03 1.94 38.77
N ASP A 982 14.15 2.46 38.24
CA ASP A 982 15.06 3.36 38.93
C ASP A 982 14.79 4.84 38.56
N GLY A 983 13.74 5.14 37.80
CA GLY A 983 13.35 6.48 37.38
C GLY A 983 14.17 7.01 36.19
N ARG A 984 14.96 6.18 35.50
CA ARG A 984 15.65 6.57 34.28
C ARG A 984 14.63 6.72 33.17
N VAL A 985 14.83 7.72 32.32
CA VAL A 985 13.97 8.02 31.17
C VAL A 985 14.68 7.56 29.91
N VAL A 986 14.12 6.55 29.24
CA VAL A 986 14.70 5.94 28.04
C VAL A 986 13.88 6.32 26.83
N LEU A 987 14.56 6.78 25.75
CA LEU A 987 13.93 7.16 24.50
C LEU A 987 14.57 6.44 23.31
N THR A 988 13.75 6.23 22.29
CA THR A 988 14.21 5.91 20.93
C THR A 988 13.94 7.08 20.01
N LEU A 989 14.90 7.39 19.13
CA LEU A 989 14.86 8.51 18.19
C LEU A 989 14.75 8.02 16.76
N ILE A 990 14.22 8.84 15.85
CA ILE A 990 14.00 8.47 14.45
C ILE A 990 15.29 8.17 13.66
N ASP A 991 16.44 8.62 14.16
CA ASP A 991 17.75 8.31 13.60
C ASP A 991 18.35 6.99 14.12
N GLY A 992 17.52 6.17 14.78
CA GLY A 992 17.89 4.85 15.28
C GLY A 992 18.63 4.84 16.61
N ARG A 993 18.88 6.01 17.22
CA ARG A 993 19.50 6.08 18.57
C ARG A 993 18.54 5.64 19.67
N THR A 994 19.13 5.07 20.71
CA THR A 994 18.53 4.94 22.03
C THR A 994 19.26 5.86 23.00
N VAL A 995 18.52 6.67 23.76
CA VAL A 995 19.06 7.67 24.68
C VAL A 995 18.47 7.42 26.08
N CYS A 996 19.28 7.49 27.10
CA CYS A 996 18.88 7.32 28.50
C CYS A 996 19.31 8.53 29.31
N PHE A 997 18.35 9.10 30.05
CA PHE A 997 18.60 10.13 31.05
C PHE A 997 18.40 9.56 32.44
N ALA A 998 19.30 9.95 33.37
CA ALA A 998 19.26 9.56 34.78
C ALA A 998 19.37 10.79 35.68
N ALA A 999 19.25 10.60 37.00
CA ALA A 999 19.47 11.66 37.96
C ALA A 999 20.80 12.37 37.73
N ALA A 1000 20.79 13.69 37.76
CA ALA A 1000 22.02 14.45 37.89
C ALA A 1000 22.50 14.32 39.35
N GLN A 1001 23.74 13.91 39.54
CA GLN A 1001 24.37 13.88 40.89
C GLN A 1001 24.48 15.30 41.39
#